data_1bb7cc11cd1082eae0eae70f8ac1139f
#
_entry.id   1bb7cc11cd1082eae0eae70f8ac1139f
#
_cell.length_a   1.000
_cell.length_b   1.000
_cell.length_c   1.000
_cell.angle_alpha   90.00
_cell.angle_beta   90.00
_cell.angle_gamma   90.00
#
_symmetry.space_group_name_H-M   'P 1'
#
loop_
_entity.id
_entity.type
_entity.pdbx_description
1 polymer ?
#
loop_
_entity_poly.entity_id
_entity_poly.type
_entity_poly.pdbx_seq_one_letter_code
_entity_poly.pdbx_strand_id
1 'polypeptide(L)'
;MTPNNFKPYLVFFLIINFSFAQETEEIISVASYLESNELNASPVEVISAEEFKNLRVSTVAELSKYLSIASGSNFQTNALDGVDQGMANITLRGMDHASTLVLINKKRQTQSGTPSDEGEGYVDINIIPEIALNRVEILKDGATSLYGSDAVAGVINFQTYQQFNGMRLALGSHKTSNYDQRDNSLGALFGGESLGGNYVFALSSLNRSPLNASKIPKFAELGISGLGNSFKVTQADSVTSGVYAGTYNANQTVPDPNCVANGGVLEEPRCKLLYGERFNLVNDEDHLKGYLYFTRSSTKFDYSATLLMAKIDVNDNPQSPSYPALSYLSKEILPGQGGSPFNVPVIWYGRPLGSAFPSPNSPKAIFQYHFSNRLIFNIAQNLDFEVSLTASEHENKHNRPDTIESRFNAAILGQGGPNNNDQWNIFLPLENSATLIDYIQGSETSTKIGSLISLDGILRGQKSGANFALGFQFNSEDLQINYSEMSRAAFDSNGKLTKGADLLFLGGGTNVSRSRNKQAIFFEANKNFGNALNLILSGRYERLDNESSFDPKFSFKYSALEKFLFRGSIGTSFTAPSMAQMFSSEIRLGSVRDIDDSPFVRLAVLGNPNLKPSTSENINLGFTWNINQAINLSVDYWAINYKDRIEAENPQVILNANPFATSVTRNQFGELIAVSTSYFNEEKTEINGIDAEMNFFKITEYGDFNYSIKATHFSEFLTPEDSISEGMEAESIMVNRVGKFNYDANTHSLPKLRLNTFLSWTIDDLVMGLNTRYIEGYSNERQIPSTAIILGYTNYVKSFLVHDFSIKKYFNFSSGQMEIGIGIINAFDKKAPLLYDAPDFSFDTRVHDPRGRLINLSAEFNF
;
A
#
# COMPACT_ATOMS: atom_id res chain seq x y z
N MET A 1 11.34 44.01 -13.28
CA MET A 1 12.46 44.73 -12.65
C MET A 1 11.97 45.27 -11.34
N THR A 2 12.36 44.70 -10.25
CA THR A 2 12.62 45.31 -8.92
C THR A 2 13.01 44.15 -7.95
N PRO A 3 14.10 44.21 -7.22
CA PRO A 3 14.56 43.12 -6.38
C PRO A 3 13.94 43.19 -4.99
N ASN A 4 13.45 42.09 -4.50
CA ASN A 4 12.91 41.94 -3.14
C ASN A 4 14.00 41.53 -2.17
N ASN A 5 14.03 42.23 -1.09
CA ASN A 5 14.99 42.22 0.02
C ASN A 5 14.93 40.93 0.85
N PHE A 6 16.02 40.19 0.91
CA PHE A 6 16.29 39.21 1.97
C PHE A 6 16.70 39.95 3.26
N LYS A 7 15.95 39.70 4.34
CA LYS A 7 16.38 40.07 5.71
C LYS A 7 16.96 38.85 6.40
N PRO A 8 18.17 38.89 6.96
CA PRO A 8 18.71 37.76 7.71
C PRO A 8 18.11 37.75 9.13
N TYR A 9 17.55 36.63 9.54
CA TYR A 9 17.17 36.37 10.92
C TYR A 9 18.38 35.90 11.72
N LEU A 10 18.64 36.62 12.80
CA LEU A 10 19.67 36.36 13.79
C LEU A 10 19.33 35.07 14.55
N VAL A 11 20.19 34.05 14.44
CA VAL A 11 20.12 32.83 15.26
C VAL A 11 20.83 33.09 16.58
N PHE A 12 20.09 33.07 17.67
CA PHE A 12 20.64 33.12 19.03
C PHE A 12 21.23 31.73 19.38
N PHE A 13 22.51 31.66 19.62
CA PHE A 13 23.17 30.49 20.20
C PHE A 13 22.97 30.50 21.73
N LEU A 14 22.22 29.51 22.22
CA LEU A 14 22.17 29.14 23.63
C LEU A 14 23.18 28.02 23.89
N ILE A 15 24.17 28.29 24.75
CA ILE A 15 25.13 27.29 25.23
C ILE A 15 24.44 26.47 26.33
N ILE A 16 24.18 25.20 26.08
CA ILE A 16 23.62 24.24 27.04
C ILE A 16 24.67 23.19 27.39
N ASN A 17 24.88 22.97 28.68
CA ASN A 17 25.76 21.91 29.20
C ASN A 17 25.06 20.52 29.04
N PHE A 18 25.74 19.57 28.41
CA PHE A 18 25.21 18.23 28.16
C PHE A 18 25.61 17.24 29.27
N SER A 19 24.64 16.52 29.79
CA SER A 19 24.81 15.27 30.54
C SER A 19 24.43 14.10 29.63
N PHE A 20 25.27 13.08 29.55
CA PHE A 20 24.94 11.84 28.83
C PHE A 20 23.76 11.14 29.49
N ALA A 21 22.71 10.83 28.74
CA ALA A 21 21.57 10.05 29.21
C ALA A 21 21.88 8.55 29.12
N GLN A 22 21.62 7.85 30.21
CA GLN A 22 21.63 6.41 30.30
C GLN A 22 20.37 5.88 29.61
N GLU A 23 20.50 4.91 28.69
CA GLU A 23 19.33 4.25 28.08
C GLU A 23 18.51 3.57 29.18
N THR A 24 17.27 3.99 29.34
CA THR A 24 16.29 3.31 30.18
C THR A 24 15.72 2.14 29.40
N GLU A 25 15.67 0.95 30.01
CA GLU A 25 14.97 -0.22 29.45
C GLU A 25 13.54 0.19 29.03
N GLU A 26 13.26 0.14 27.73
CA GLU A 26 11.97 0.56 27.19
C GLU A 26 10.93 -0.56 27.34
N ILE A 27 9.81 -0.23 27.97
CA ILE A 27 8.70 -1.14 28.22
C ILE A 27 7.98 -1.42 26.88
N ILE A 28 7.83 -2.68 26.48
CA ILE A 28 6.99 -3.07 25.34
C ILE A 28 5.53 -2.74 25.67
N SER A 29 4.88 -2.01 24.78
CA SER A 29 3.65 -1.32 25.13
C SER A 29 2.42 -1.76 24.33
N VAL A 30 2.60 -2.52 23.22
CA VAL A 30 1.51 -2.82 22.28
C VAL A 30 0.66 -4.03 22.64
N ALA A 31 1.12 -4.90 23.56
CA ALA A 31 0.40 -6.14 23.88
C ALA A 31 -0.59 -6.01 25.06
N SER A 32 -0.61 -4.87 25.77
CA SER A 32 -1.41 -4.69 26.97
C SER A 32 -1.61 -3.20 27.29
N TYR A 33 -2.72 -2.86 27.90
CA TYR A 33 -2.92 -1.56 28.56
C TYR A 33 -2.28 -1.49 29.95
N LEU A 34 -1.94 -2.65 30.51
CA LEU A 34 -1.25 -2.78 31.78
C LEU A 34 0.25 -2.83 31.54
N GLU A 35 0.94 -1.73 31.79
CA GLU A 35 2.38 -1.62 31.61
C GLU A 35 3.10 -2.68 32.47
N SER A 36 3.96 -3.48 31.86
CA SER A 36 4.72 -4.54 32.47
C SER A 36 6.08 -4.67 31.82
N ASN A 37 7.14 -4.75 32.64
CA ASN A 37 8.51 -5.04 32.20
C ASN A 37 8.71 -6.54 31.90
N GLU A 38 7.67 -7.37 32.03
CA GLU A 38 7.77 -8.81 31.79
C GLU A 38 7.45 -9.15 30.33
N LEU A 39 8.02 -10.26 29.85
CA LEU A 39 7.72 -10.82 28.53
C LEU A 39 6.20 -11.00 28.34
N ASN A 40 5.66 -10.57 27.21
CA ASN A 40 4.24 -10.62 26.92
C ASN A 40 3.74 -12.06 26.69
N ALA A 41 2.46 -12.30 27.00
CA ALA A 41 1.81 -13.56 26.68
C ALA A 41 1.57 -13.75 25.17
N SER A 42 1.42 -12.65 24.41
CA SER A 42 1.37 -12.67 22.95
C SER A 42 2.73 -12.31 22.37
N PRO A 43 3.13 -12.88 21.21
CA PRO A 43 4.43 -12.61 20.59
C PRO A 43 4.48 -11.17 20.07
N VAL A 44 5.50 -10.42 20.47
CA VAL A 44 5.77 -9.06 19.98
C VAL A 44 7.19 -9.00 19.41
N GLU A 45 7.30 -8.52 18.19
CA GLU A 45 8.56 -8.15 17.56
C GLU A 45 8.81 -6.66 17.75
N VAL A 46 10.01 -6.30 18.17
CA VAL A 46 10.44 -4.91 18.33
C VAL A 46 11.59 -4.65 17.37
N ILE A 47 11.49 -3.54 16.64
CA ILE A 47 12.56 -3.03 15.78
C ILE A 47 12.94 -1.67 16.36
N SER A 48 14.12 -1.57 16.93
CA SER A 48 14.64 -0.34 17.49
C SER A 48 15.01 0.69 16.41
N ALA A 49 15.15 1.96 16.80
CA ALA A 49 15.65 2.99 15.88
C ALA A 49 16.99 2.63 15.25
N GLU A 50 17.88 1.97 16.01
CA GLU A 50 19.19 1.55 15.54
C GLU A 50 19.09 0.39 14.52
N GLU A 51 18.25 -0.59 14.78
CA GLU A 51 17.96 -1.66 13.81
C GLU A 51 17.35 -1.08 12.53
N PHE A 52 16.37 -0.18 12.64
CA PHE A 52 15.78 0.50 11.49
C PHE A 52 16.83 1.27 10.66
N LYS A 53 17.72 2.02 11.30
CA LYS A 53 18.83 2.70 10.64
C LYS A 53 19.79 1.73 9.93
N ASN A 54 20.02 0.54 10.51
CA ASN A 54 20.89 -0.48 9.95
C ASN A 54 20.33 -1.13 8.69
N LEU A 55 18.99 -1.09 8.48
CA LEU A 55 18.35 -1.56 7.25
C LEU A 55 18.70 -0.68 6.04
N ARG A 56 19.14 0.57 6.26
CA ARG A 56 19.50 1.51 5.20
C ARG A 56 18.37 1.73 4.18
N VAL A 57 17.15 1.82 4.65
CA VAL A 57 15.97 2.12 3.83
C VAL A 57 15.72 3.63 3.73
N SER A 58 15.06 4.05 2.64
CA SER A 58 14.77 5.47 2.41
C SER A 58 13.50 5.94 3.12
N THR A 59 12.54 5.01 3.34
CA THR A 59 11.24 5.32 3.94
C THR A 59 10.83 4.25 4.94
N VAL A 60 9.89 4.59 5.84
CA VAL A 60 9.28 3.62 6.76
C VAL A 60 8.55 2.49 6.01
N ALA A 61 7.99 2.78 4.85
CA ALA A 61 7.31 1.80 4.00
C ALA A 61 8.20 0.62 3.61
N GLU A 62 9.47 0.87 3.30
CA GLU A 62 10.42 -0.15 2.89
C GLU A 62 10.76 -1.15 4.01
N LEU A 63 10.37 -0.87 5.27
CA LEU A 63 10.47 -1.81 6.39
C LEU A 63 9.75 -3.14 6.09
N SER A 64 8.63 -3.09 5.34
CA SER A 64 7.87 -4.29 4.95
C SER A 64 8.72 -5.36 4.24
N LYS A 65 9.77 -4.97 3.55
CA LYS A 65 10.71 -5.88 2.88
C LYS A 65 11.52 -6.73 3.86
N TYR A 66 11.70 -6.24 5.09
CA TYR A 66 12.52 -6.84 6.15
C TYR A 66 11.68 -7.53 7.24
N LEU A 67 10.36 -7.53 7.09
CA LEU A 67 9.45 -8.27 7.96
C LEU A 67 9.11 -9.62 7.31
N SER A 68 9.46 -10.73 7.97
CA SER A 68 9.12 -12.07 7.47
C SER A 68 7.60 -12.29 7.43
N ILE A 69 6.88 -11.70 8.37
CA ILE A 69 5.42 -11.79 8.50
C ILE A 69 4.65 -10.89 7.49
N ALA A 70 5.31 -9.88 6.89
CA ALA A 70 4.63 -8.97 5.97
C ALA A 70 4.49 -9.59 4.57
N SER A 71 3.27 -9.58 4.01
CA SER A 71 2.98 -10.02 2.64
C SER A 71 1.83 -9.20 2.09
N GLY A 72 1.91 -8.76 0.84
CA GLY A 72 0.90 -7.90 0.21
C GLY A 72 1.04 -6.40 0.50
N SER A 73 2.11 -5.97 1.19
CA SER A 73 2.33 -4.56 1.54
C SER A 73 2.66 -3.69 0.34
N ASN A 74 2.21 -2.44 0.36
CA ASN A 74 2.64 -1.43 -0.60
C ASN A 74 3.82 -0.65 -0.03
N PHE A 75 4.96 -0.65 -0.73
CA PHE A 75 6.18 0.06 -0.32
C PHE A 75 6.62 1.16 -1.29
N GLN A 76 5.71 1.73 -2.05
CA GLN A 76 5.89 2.92 -2.90
C GLN A 76 6.78 2.77 -4.14
N THR A 77 7.32 1.60 -4.43
CA THR A 77 8.19 1.38 -5.62
C THR A 77 7.45 0.74 -6.79
N ASN A 78 6.18 0.45 -6.66
CA ASN A 78 5.31 -0.01 -7.73
C ASN A 78 4.49 1.18 -8.26
N ALA A 79 4.62 1.46 -9.51
CA ALA A 79 4.17 2.72 -10.09
C ALA A 79 3.24 2.57 -11.28
N LEU A 80 2.72 1.41 -11.56
CA LEU A 80 1.75 1.29 -12.61
C LEU A 80 0.36 1.77 -12.17
N ASP A 81 -0.64 1.65 -12.54
CA ASP A 81 -1.98 2.17 -12.44
C ASP A 81 -2.65 2.16 -11.05
N GLY A 82 -1.93 1.81 -9.99
CA GLY A 82 -2.49 1.73 -8.64
C GLY A 82 -3.09 3.05 -8.16
N VAL A 83 -4.26 2.98 -7.54
CA VAL A 83 -4.90 4.16 -6.90
C VAL A 83 -4.12 4.62 -5.67
N ASP A 84 -3.33 3.72 -5.08
CA ASP A 84 -2.56 3.90 -3.86
C ASP A 84 -1.10 4.36 -4.06
N GLN A 85 -0.71 4.71 -5.29
CA GLN A 85 0.63 5.26 -5.56
C GLN A 85 0.90 6.52 -4.74
N GLY A 86 2.12 6.63 -4.20
CA GLY A 86 2.53 7.70 -3.27
C GLY A 86 2.06 7.47 -1.84
N MET A 87 1.29 6.42 -1.57
CA MET A 87 0.87 5.96 -0.25
C MET A 87 1.52 4.62 0.09
N ALA A 88 1.58 4.29 1.37
CA ALA A 88 2.23 3.08 1.82
C ALA A 88 1.49 2.41 2.97
N ASN A 89 1.47 1.08 2.98
CA ASN A 89 0.94 0.28 4.06
C ASN A 89 1.85 -0.90 4.39
N ILE A 90 1.62 -1.52 5.54
CA ILE A 90 2.20 -2.81 5.90
C ILE A 90 1.05 -3.76 6.22
N THR A 91 1.02 -4.87 5.52
CA THR A 91 0.01 -5.92 5.66
C THR A 91 0.65 -7.16 6.26
N LEU A 92 0.06 -7.68 7.33
CA LEU A 92 0.57 -8.85 8.04
C LEU A 92 -0.12 -10.12 7.56
N ARG A 93 0.66 -11.22 7.47
CA ARG A 93 0.16 -12.58 7.19
C ARG A 93 -0.58 -12.73 5.86
N GLY A 94 -0.35 -11.82 4.89
CA GLY A 94 -1.02 -11.87 3.59
C GLY A 94 -2.53 -11.73 3.65
N MET A 95 -3.05 -11.22 4.76
CA MET A 95 -4.48 -10.93 4.93
C MET A 95 -4.85 -9.59 4.26
N ASP A 96 -6.09 -9.19 4.41
CA ASP A 96 -6.60 -7.92 3.90
C ASP A 96 -5.90 -6.74 4.59
N HIS A 97 -5.73 -5.63 3.89
CA HIS A 97 -5.13 -4.42 4.47
C HIS A 97 -5.88 -3.96 5.73
N ALA A 98 -7.20 -4.08 5.72
CA ALA A 98 -8.07 -3.75 6.85
C ALA A 98 -7.91 -4.69 8.06
N SER A 99 -7.21 -5.82 7.92
CA SER A 99 -6.96 -6.78 9.01
C SER A 99 -5.72 -6.46 9.84
N THR A 100 -4.92 -5.45 9.45
CA THR A 100 -3.73 -5.00 10.16
C THR A 100 -3.96 -3.62 10.77
N LEU A 101 -4.05 -3.57 12.11
CA LEU A 101 -4.21 -2.29 12.80
C LEU A 101 -2.89 -1.53 12.90
N VAL A 102 -2.87 -0.29 12.47
CA VAL A 102 -1.72 0.62 12.61
C VAL A 102 -2.01 1.67 13.68
N LEU A 103 -1.07 1.81 14.61
CA LEU A 103 -1.11 2.80 15.68
C LEU A 103 0.13 3.71 15.62
N ILE A 104 -0.04 4.94 16.07
CA ILE A 104 1.04 5.91 16.33
C ILE A 104 1.01 6.26 17.81
N ASN A 105 2.07 5.93 18.55
CA ASN A 105 2.14 6.12 20.00
C ASN A 105 0.89 5.54 20.72
N LYS A 106 0.46 4.33 20.31
CA LYS A 106 -0.76 3.63 20.80
C LYS A 106 -2.09 4.29 20.43
N LYS A 107 -2.13 5.31 19.59
CA LYS A 107 -3.34 5.97 19.13
C LYS A 107 -3.65 5.63 17.68
N ARG A 108 -4.94 5.44 17.38
CA ARG A 108 -5.37 5.17 16.00
C ARG A 108 -5.10 6.35 15.09
N GLN A 109 -4.64 6.07 13.89
CA GLN A 109 -4.61 6.99 12.76
C GLN A 109 -5.82 6.75 11.87
N THR A 110 -6.30 7.79 11.19
CA THR A 110 -7.35 7.64 10.18
C THR A 110 -6.91 6.72 9.06
N GLN A 111 -7.86 5.99 8.51
CA GLN A 111 -7.64 5.31 7.24
C GLN A 111 -7.52 6.34 6.12
N SER A 112 -6.81 5.96 5.05
CA SER A 112 -6.74 6.76 3.83
C SER A 112 -8.13 7.01 3.25
N GLY A 113 -8.37 8.20 2.74
CA GLY A 113 -9.58 8.49 1.95
C GLY A 113 -9.61 7.74 0.62
N THR A 114 -8.45 7.28 0.16
CA THR A 114 -8.33 6.42 -1.03
C THR A 114 -8.24 4.97 -0.55
N PRO A 115 -9.19 4.12 -0.91
CA PRO A 115 -9.11 2.69 -0.59
C PRO A 115 -8.00 2.01 -1.39
N SER A 116 -7.65 0.77 -1.02
CA SER A 116 -6.83 -0.11 -1.84
C SER A 116 -7.55 -0.48 -3.16
N ASP A 117 -6.86 -1.21 -4.02
CA ASP A 117 -7.47 -1.71 -5.26
C ASP A 117 -8.64 -2.68 -4.98
N GLU A 118 -8.64 -3.32 -3.81
CA GLU A 118 -9.74 -4.19 -3.33
C GLU A 118 -10.82 -3.41 -2.57
N GLY A 119 -10.75 -2.09 -2.53
CA GLY A 119 -11.70 -1.21 -1.83
C GLY A 119 -11.51 -1.13 -0.32
N GLU A 120 -10.49 -1.76 0.22
CA GLU A 120 -10.24 -1.80 1.65
C GLU A 120 -9.70 -0.49 2.20
N GLY A 121 -10.02 -0.21 3.45
CA GLY A 121 -9.40 0.87 4.19
C GLY A 121 -8.05 0.46 4.76
N TYR A 122 -7.06 1.36 4.71
CA TYR A 122 -5.75 1.18 5.33
C TYR A 122 -5.19 2.50 5.82
N VAL A 123 -4.21 2.44 6.71
CA VAL A 123 -3.49 3.62 7.20
C VAL A 123 -2.26 3.87 6.32
N ASP A 124 -2.13 5.08 5.78
CA ASP A 124 -0.91 5.50 5.08
C ASP A 124 0.19 5.86 6.07
N ILE A 125 1.20 4.98 6.16
CA ILE A 125 2.32 5.11 7.12
C ILE A 125 3.35 6.18 6.71
N ASN A 126 3.19 6.81 5.56
CA ASN A 126 4.05 7.92 5.13
C ASN A 126 3.95 9.17 6.00
N ILE A 127 2.98 9.22 6.93
CA ILE A 127 2.90 10.29 7.92
C ILE A 127 4.11 10.35 8.85
N ILE A 128 4.86 9.25 9.01
CA ILE A 128 5.90 9.11 10.02
C ILE A 128 7.23 9.66 9.51
N PRO A 129 7.79 10.73 10.12
CA PRO A 129 9.14 11.16 9.80
C PRO A 129 10.17 10.11 10.27
N GLU A 130 11.03 9.65 9.39
CA GLU A 130 11.99 8.57 9.63
C GLU A 130 12.92 8.88 10.81
N ILE A 131 13.36 10.12 10.92
CA ILE A 131 14.25 10.58 12.01
C ILE A 131 13.55 10.68 13.37
N ALA A 132 12.21 10.75 13.37
CA ALA A 132 11.41 10.77 14.60
C ALA A 132 11.08 9.37 15.13
N LEU A 133 11.34 8.32 14.34
CA LEU A 133 11.01 6.96 14.71
C LEU A 133 11.97 6.45 15.79
N ASN A 134 11.41 6.09 16.95
CA ASN A 134 12.17 5.50 18.06
C ASN A 134 12.18 3.98 18.00
N ARG A 135 11.03 3.37 17.73
CA ARG A 135 10.88 1.92 17.50
C ARG A 135 9.58 1.58 16.80
N VAL A 136 9.54 0.38 16.26
CA VAL A 136 8.30 -0.25 15.75
C VAL A 136 8.02 -1.50 16.57
N GLU A 137 6.81 -1.59 17.12
CA GLU A 137 6.34 -2.77 17.84
C GLU A 137 5.31 -3.49 16.98
N ILE A 138 5.49 -4.78 16.74
CA ILE A 138 4.61 -5.62 15.93
C ILE A 138 4.05 -6.73 16.80
N LEU A 139 2.79 -6.61 17.17
CA LEU A 139 2.06 -7.66 17.87
C LEU A 139 1.55 -8.69 16.85
N LYS A 140 2.07 -9.91 16.93
CA LYS A 140 1.79 -11.00 15.98
C LYS A 140 0.61 -11.86 16.46
N ASP A 141 -0.48 -11.23 16.88
CA ASP A 141 -1.66 -11.90 17.44
C ASP A 141 -2.89 -11.02 17.30
N GLY A 142 -4.09 -11.63 17.24
CA GLY A 142 -5.33 -10.88 17.25
C GLY A 142 -5.48 -10.05 18.53
N ALA A 143 -5.83 -8.79 18.41
CA ALA A 143 -5.86 -7.83 19.52
C ALA A 143 -7.12 -6.96 19.55
N THR A 144 -8.21 -7.39 18.95
CA THR A 144 -9.48 -6.69 18.97
C THR A 144 -10.04 -6.50 20.37
N SER A 145 -9.80 -7.46 21.27
CA SER A 145 -10.18 -7.35 22.69
C SER A 145 -9.59 -6.13 23.42
N LEU A 146 -8.49 -5.57 22.90
CA LEU A 146 -7.84 -4.36 23.40
C LEU A 146 -8.16 -3.16 22.49
N TYR A 147 -7.75 -3.23 21.25
CA TYR A 147 -7.70 -2.08 20.35
C TYR A 147 -8.94 -1.90 19.46
N GLY A 148 -9.87 -2.87 19.44
CA GLY A 148 -11.09 -2.81 18.61
C GLY A 148 -10.86 -3.31 17.18
N SER A 149 -11.79 -2.99 16.29
CA SER A 149 -11.80 -3.45 14.91
C SER A 149 -10.44 -3.32 14.22
N ASP A 150 -10.18 -4.17 13.21
CA ASP A 150 -9.03 -4.16 12.32
C ASP A 150 -7.75 -4.82 12.89
N ALA A 151 -7.76 -5.26 14.16
CA ALA A 151 -6.64 -5.95 14.80
C ALA A 151 -6.77 -7.49 14.69
N VAL A 152 -6.94 -8.04 13.50
CA VAL A 152 -7.13 -9.47 13.24
C VAL A 152 -5.79 -10.18 12.99
N ALA A 153 -5.02 -9.72 12.00
CA ALA A 153 -3.71 -10.28 11.66
C ALA A 153 -2.62 -9.86 12.66
N GLY A 154 -2.81 -8.73 13.30
CA GLY A 154 -1.91 -8.15 14.27
C GLY A 154 -2.02 -6.64 14.38
N VAL A 155 -1.10 -6.06 15.15
CA VAL A 155 -1.02 -4.61 15.38
C VAL A 155 0.40 -4.13 15.13
N ILE A 156 0.55 -3.04 14.41
CA ILE A 156 1.82 -2.33 14.22
C ILE A 156 1.72 -0.99 14.94
N ASN A 157 2.58 -0.77 15.91
CA ASN A 157 2.64 0.48 16.67
C ASN A 157 3.96 1.18 16.39
N PHE A 158 3.89 2.31 15.71
CA PHE A 158 5.03 3.20 15.49
C PHE A 158 5.20 4.12 16.68
N GLN A 159 6.31 3.97 17.38
CA GLN A 159 6.65 4.84 18.49
C GLN A 159 7.68 5.87 18.05
N THR A 160 7.33 7.14 18.25
CA THR A 160 8.23 8.25 17.99
C THR A 160 9.00 8.63 19.25
N TYR A 161 10.13 9.35 19.11
CA TYR A 161 10.86 9.86 20.25
C TYR A 161 9.98 10.77 21.12
N GLN A 162 9.73 10.36 22.35
CA GLN A 162 8.96 11.12 23.35
C GLN A 162 9.90 11.93 24.27
N GLN A 163 11.18 11.57 24.28
CA GLN A 163 12.24 12.31 24.96
C GLN A 163 13.47 12.30 24.05
N PHE A 164 14.08 13.44 23.93
CA PHE A 164 15.33 13.62 23.22
C PHE A 164 16.00 14.89 23.76
N ASN A 165 17.31 14.85 23.98
CA ASN A 165 18.07 16.02 24.41
C ASN A 165 19.16 16.29 23.39
N GLY A 166 19.16 17.48 22.83
CA GLY A 166 20.16 17.91 21.87
C GLY A 166 19.60 18.00 20.44
N MET A 167 20.48 17.87 19.47
CA MET A 167 20.15 17.96 18.05
C MET A 167 20.79 16.81 17.28
N ARG A 168 20.01 16.22 16.38
CA ARG A 168 20.46 15.22 15.41
C ARG A 168 20.14 15.72 14.00
N LEU A 169 21.16 15.72 13.14
CA LEU A 169 21.01 16.00 11.71
C LEU A 169 21.40 14.75 10.93
N ALA A 170 20.56 14.31 10.01
CA ALA A 170 20.80 13.14 9.17
C ALA A 170 20.71 13.49 7.69
N LEU A 171 21.66 13.01 6.91
CA LEU A 171 21.72 13.10 5.45
C LEU A 171 21.80 11.69 4.90
N GLY A 172 21.04 11.42 3.86
CA GLY A 172 21.05 10.14 3.18
C GLY A 172 20.96 10.29 1.68
N SER A 173 21.63 9.39 0.96
CA SER A 173 21.47 9.26 -0.49
C SER A 173 21.55 7.80 -0.87
N HIS A 174 20.51 7.30 -1.56
CA HIS A 174 20.49 5.99 -2.20
C HIS A 174 20.56 6.19 -3.70
N LYS A 175 21.42 5.44 -4.36
CA LYS A 175 21.55 5.48 -5.82
C LYS A 175 21.57 4.07 -6.37
N THR A 176 20.78 3.83 -7.43
CA THR A 176 20.89 2.57 -8.19
C THR A 176 22.25 2.47 -8.87
N SER A 177 22.85 1.29 -8.88
CA SER A 177 24.17 1.13 -9.51
C SER A 177 24.13 1.12 -11.03
N ASN A 178 22.99 0.79 -11.62
CA ASN A 178 22.84 0.59 -13.07
C ASN A 178 21.96 1.66 -13.74
N TYR A 179 21.31 2.48 -12.96
CA TYR A 179 20.36 3.49 -13.45
C TYR A 179 20.64 4.83 -12.79
N ASP A 180 19.99 5.89 -13.24
CA ASP A 180 20.15 7.24 -12.66
C ASP A 180 19.17 7.53 -11.51
N GLN A 181 18.33 6.55 -11.14
CA GLN A 181 17.38 6.70 -10.04
C GLN A 181 18.11 6.88 -8.69
N ARG A 182 17.64 7.82 -7.89
CA ARG A 182 18.15 8.09 -6.56
C ARG A 182 17.08 8.62 -5.62
N ASP A 183 17.28 8.34 -4.34
CA ASP A 183 16.53 8.91 -3.22
C ASP A 183 17.50 9.74 -2.38
N ASN A 184 17.22 11.02 -2.18
CA ASN A 184 17.99 11.87 -1.28
C ASN A 184 17.12 12.27 -0.09
N SER A 185 17.63 12.10 1.12
CA SER A 185 16.91 12.40 2.35
C SER A 185 17.66 13.36 3.24
N LEU A 186 16.90 14.20 3.95
CA LEU A 186 17.39 15.09 5.00
C LEU A 186 16.47 14.94 6.21
N GLY A 187 17.06 14.78 7.39
CA GLY A 187 16.36 14.73 8.67
C GLY A 187 16.97 15.67 9.69
N ALA A 188 16.12 16.25 10.52
CA ALA A 188 16.52 17.00 11.70
C ALA A 188 15.65 16.60 12.88
N LEU A 189 16.24 16.28 14.02
CA LEU A 189 15.59 15.99 15.28
C LEU A 189 16.19 16.91 16.36
N PHE A 190 15.33 17.54 17.12
CA PHE A 190 15.71 18.46 18.18
C PHE A 190 14.84 18.26 19.41
N GLY A 191 15.43 18.25 20.58
CA GLY A 191 14.68 18.11 21.81
C GLY A 191 15.38 18.71 23.01
N GLY A 192 14.63 18.89 24.07
CA GLY A 192 15.11 19.48 25.31
C GLY A 192 13.99 19.77 26.27
N GLU A 193 14.33 20.53 27.34
CA GLU A 193 13.37 20.92 28.36
C GLU A 193 13.00 22.40 28.22
N SER A 194 11.72 22.70 28.25
CA SER A 194 11.19 24.07 28.28
C SER A 194 9.79 24.10 28.89
N LEU A 195 9.38 25.23 29.47
CA LEU A 195 8.05 25.41 30.07
C LEU A 195 7.70 24.36 31.15
N GLY A 196 8.72 23.79 31.79
CA GLY A 196 8.57 22.73 32.80
C GLY A 196 8.16 21.38 32.24
N GLY A 197 8.45 21.12 30.98
CA GLY A 197 8.23 19.86 30.27
C GLY A 197 9.29 19.58 29.23
N ASN A 198 9.25 18.40 28.66
CA ASN A 198 10.13 17.99 27.56
C ASN A 198 9.43 18.21 26.21
N TYR A 199 10.18 18.61 25.22
CA TYR A 199 9.70 18.73 23.84
C TYR A 199 10.65 18.02 22.88
N VAL A 200 10.06 17.49 21.81
CA VAL A 200 10.80 16.91 20.69
C VAL A 200 10.18 17.45 19.39
N PHE A 201 11.03 17.91 18.51
CA PHE A 201 10.67 18.38 17.18
C PHE A 201 11.47 17.61 16.15
N ALA A 202 10.83 17.16 15.06
CA ALA A 202 11.52 16.56 13.92
C ALA A 202 10.98 17.07 12.59
N LEU A 203 11.87 17.09 11.60
CA LEU A 203 11.58 17.36 10.22
C LEU A 203 12.30 16.33 9.35
N SER A 204 11.60 15.71 8.41
CA SER A 204 12.16 14.83 7.38
C SER A 204 11.75 15.31 6.01
N SER A 205 12.67 15.24 5.05
CA SER A 205 12.35 15.37 3.63
C SER A 205 12.99 14.26 2.82
N LEU A 206 12.30 13.83 1.76
CA LEU A 206 12.78 12.91 0.76
C LEU A 206 12.50 13.49 -0.62
N ASN A 207 13.52 13.47 -1.47
CA ASN A 207 13.38 13.72 -2.91
C ASN A 207 13.79 12.44 -3.64
N ARG A 208 12.83 11.84 -4.34
CA ARG A 208 12.97 10.58 -5.09
C ARG A 208 12.87 10.87 -6.57
N SER A 209 13.91 10.54 -7.33
CA SER A 209 13.86 10.63 -8.79
C SER A 209 13.24 9.39 -9.43
N PRO A 210 12.61 9.51 -10.60
CA PRO A 210 11.92 8.40 -11.24
C PRO A 210 12.88 7.33 -11.80
N LEU A 211 12.37 6.10 -11.91
CA LEU A 211 12.95 5.03 -12.69
C LEU A 211 11.95 4.60 -13.77
N ASN A 212 12.12 5.05 -15.00
CA ASN A 212 11.23 4.68 -16.07
C ASN A 212 11.48 3.23 -16.54
N ALA A 213 10.40 2.51 -16.87
CA ALA A 213 10.44 1.10 -17.27
C ALA A 213 11.23 0.85 -18.57
N SER A 214 11.35 1.84 -19.46
CA SER A 214 12.22 1.76 -20.65
C SER A 214 13.69 1.52 -20.31
N LYS A 215 14.13 1.80 -19.08
CA LYS A 215 15.50 1.50 -18.61
C LYS A 215 15.68 0.02 -18.28
N ILE A 216 14.59 -0.72 -18.09
CA ILE A 216 14.57 -2.16 -17.83
C ILE A 216 13.55 -2.82 -18.76
N PRO A 217 13.81 -2.88 -20.08
CA PRO A 217 12.81 -3.33 -21.07
C PRO A 217 12.20 -4.69 -20.74
N LYS A 218 12.96 -5.58 -20.10
CA LYS A 218 12.48 -6.91 -19.70
C LYS A 218 11.28 -6.88 -18.77
N PHE A 219 11.13 -5.85 -17.94
CA PHE A 219 9.95 -5.70 -17.09
C PHE A 219 8.74 -5.11 -17.82
N ALA A 220 8.98 -4.47 -18.96
CA ALA A 220 7.94 -3.77 -19.73
C ALA A 220 7.49 -4.51 -21.00
N GLU A 221 8.24 -5.53 -21.45
CA GLU A 221 8.09 -6.14 -22.78
C GLU A 221 6.73 -6.81 -23.05
N LEU A 222 6.00 -7.20 -22.00
CA LEU A 222 4.66 -7.77 -22.13
C LEU A 222 3.56 -6.69 -22.16
N GLY A 223 3.87 -5.46 -21.80
CA GLY A 223 2.95 -4.34 -21.81
C GLY A 223 2.60 -3.85 -23.20
N ILE A 224 2.02 -4.71 -24.03
CA ILE A 224 1.67 -4.43 -25.44
C ILE A 224 0.16 -4.35 -25.60
N SER A 225 -0.32 -3.19 -26.08
CA SER A 225 -1.72 -2.99 -26.43
C SER A 225 -1.94 -3.18 -27.94
N GLY A 226 -3.02 -3.88 -28.31
CA GLY A 226 -3.50 -3.98 -29.70
C GLY A 226 -3.97 -2.65 -30.31
N LEU A 227 -4.01 -1.57 -29.54
CA LEU A 227 -4.54 -0.25 -29.90
C LEU A 227 -3.39 0.74 -30.20
N GLY A 228 -2.48 0.37 -31.08
CA GLY A 228 -1.48 1.31 -31.62
C GLY A 228 -2.13 2.32 -32.57
N ASN A 229 -2.54 1.91 -33.72
CA ASN A 229 -3.45 2.53 -34.69
C ASN A 229 -3.62 1.58 -35.88
N SER A 230 -4.81 1.02 -36.06
CA SER A 230 -5.13 0.11 -37.18
C SER A 230 -6.59 0.24 -37.57
N PHE A 231 -6.92 -0.17 -38.80
CA PHE A 231 -8.26 -0.02 -39.35
C PHE A 231 -8.69 -1.34 -40.01
N LYS A 232 -9.83 -1.88 -39.65
CA LYS A 232 -10.42 -3.04 -40.33
C LYS A 232 -11.40 -2.54 -41.35
N VAL A 233 -11.10 -2.77 -42.64
CA VAL A 233 -11.96 -2.40 -43.76
C VAL A 233 -13.16 -3.35 -43.79
N THR A 234 -14.39 -2.80 -43.76
CA THR A 234 -15.60 -3.65 -43.67
C THR A 234 -16.01 -4.28 -45.01
N GLN A 235 -15.66 -3.64 -46.12
CA GLN A 235 -15.93 -4.09 -47.49
C GLN A 235 -14.67 -3.88 -48.35
N ALA A 236 -14.61 -4.53 -49.52
CA ALA A 236 -13.50 -4.28 -50.45
C ALA A 236 -13.46 -2.81 -50.87
N ASP A 237 -12.28 -2.22 -50.84
CA ASP A 237 -12.07 -0.80 -51.16
C ASP A 237 -10.77 -0.58 -51.95
N SER A 238 -10.68 0.57 -52.61
CA SER A 238 -9.49 1.04 -53.33
C SER A 238 -9.26 2.49 -53.04
N VAL A 239 -8.18 2.79 -52.31
CA VAL A 239 -7.74 4.16 -52.00
C VAL A 239 -6.69 4.57 -53.03
N THR A 240 -6.93 5.68 -53.73
CA THR A 240 -6.14 6.06 -54.89
C THR A 240 -4.92 6.94 -54.59
N SER A 241 -4.89 7.56 -53.38
CA SER A 241 -3.82 8.51 -53.05
C SER A 241 -3.58 8.56 -51.51
N GLY A 242 -2.44 9.18 -51.15
CA GLY A 242 -2.05 9.32 -49.74
C GLY A 242 -1.30 8.12 -49.23
N VAL A 243 -0.95 8.12 -47.93
CA VAL A 243 -0.17 7.05 -47.27
C VAL A 243 -0.93 5.72 -47.19
N TYR A 244 -2.25 5.76 -47.32
CA TYR A 244 -3.13 4.58 -47.37
C TYR A 244 -3.49 4.14 -48.79
N ALA A 245 -2.81 4.65 -49.84
CA ALA A 245 -3.07 4.22 -51.23
C ALA A 245 -2.86 2.69 -51.38
N GLY A 246 -3.86 2.01 -51.95
CA GLY A 246 -3.83 0.55 -52.09
C GLY A 246 -5.22 -0.05 -52.35
N THR A 247 -5.27 -1.35 -52.62
CA THR A 247 -6.49 -2.15 -52.78
C THR A 247 -6.62 -3.08 -51.58
N TYR A 248 -7.78 -3.09 -50.96
CA TYR A 248 -8.07 -3.81 -49.73
C TYR A 248 -9.23 -4.77 -49.91
N ASN A 249 -9.12 -5.95 -49.28
CA ASN A 249 -10.19 -6.89 -49.24
C ASN A 249 -11.15 -6.60 -48.08
N ALA A 250 -12.39 -7.10 -48.16
CA ALA A 250 -13.33 -7.04 -47.06
C ALA A 250 -12.76 -7.76 -45.83
N ASN A 251 -12.90 -7.13 -44.65
CA ASN A 251 -12.39 -7.60 -43.38
C ASN A 251 -10.84 -7.57 -43.24
N GLN A 252 -10.14 -6.96 -44.18
CA GLN A 252 -8.69 -6.78 -44.06
C GLN A 252 -8.39 -5.73 -42.99
N THR A 253 -7.41 -6.04 -42.10
CA THR A 253 -6.85 -5.07 -41.16
C THR A 253 -5.70 -4.35 -41.83
N VAL A 254 -5.69 -3.03 -41.73
CA VAL A 254 -4.69 -2.13 -42.30
C VAL A 254 -4.00 -1.40 -41.14
N PRO A 255 -2.71 -1.64 -40.90
CA PRO A 255 -1.99 -0.91 -39.87
C PRO A 255 -1.72 0.54 -40.31
N ASP A 256 -1.45 1.43 -39.35
CA ASP A 256 -0.88 2.75 -39.64
C ASP A 256 0.42 2.58 -40.47
N PRO A 257 0.51 3.12 -41.68
CA PRO A 257 1.74 3.05 -42.50
C PRO A 257 2.97 3.63 -41.82
N ASN A 258 2.77 4.57 -40.89
CA ASN A 258 3.83 5.19 -40.10
C ASN A 258 3.98 4.56 -38.71
N CYS A 259 3.44 3.36 -38.46
CA CYS A 259 3.38 2.72 -37.16
C CYS A 259 4.69 2.80 -36.38
N VAL A 260 5.79 2.32 -36.97
CA VAL A 260 7.11 2.29 -36.31
C VAL A 260 7.67 3.71 -36.15
N ALA A 261 7.51 4.56 -37.14
CA ALA A 261 7.95 5.95 -37.07
C ALA A 261 7.20 6.75 -35.99
N ASN A 262 5.94 6.37 -35.71
CA ASN A 262 5.11 6.93 -34.64
C ASN A 262 5.31 6.26 -33.29
N GLY A 263 6.34 5.40 -33.12
CA GLY A 263 6.64 4.73 -31.85
C GLY A 263 5.72 3.54 -31.55
N GLY A 264 4.98 3.05 -32.55
CA GLY A 264 4.22 1.80 -32.44
C GLY A 264 5.08 0.57 -32.76
N VAL A 265 4.52 -0.61 -32.49
CA VAL A 265 5.10 -1.91 -32.80
C VAL A 265 4.27 -2.55 -33.92
N LEU A 266 4.90 -2.77 -35.09
CA LEU A 266 4.21 -3.45 -36.21
C LEU A 266 4.28 -4.97 -36.02
N GLU A 267 3.16 -5.57 -35.71
CA GLU A 267 2.94 -7.01 -35.78
C GLU A 267 1.81 -7.26 -36.78
N GLU A 268 2.21 -7.59 -38.01
CA GLU A 268 1.24 -7.78 -39.10
C GLU A 268 0.05 -8.67 -38.70
N PRO A 269 -1.18 -8.25 -38.98
CA PRO A 269 -1.59 -7.05 -39.71
C PRO A 269 -1.92 -5.82 -38.84
N ARG A 270 -1.37 -5.69 -37.63
CA ARG A 270 -1.73 -4.63 -36.68
C ARG A 270 -0.55 -3.75 -36.29
N CYS A 271 -0.84 -2.47 -36.15
CA CYS A 271 -0.01 -1.56 -35.41
C CYS A 271 -0.39 -1.62 -33.93
N LYS A 272 0.53 -1.99 -33.08
CA LYS A 272 0.38 -2.11 -31.62
C LYS A 272 1.16 -1.01 -30.89
N LEU A 273 0.92 -0.84 -29.60
CA LEU A 273 1.67 0.06 -28.75
C LEU A 273 2.32 -0.70 -27.59
N LEU A 274 3.64 -0.56 -27.43
CA LEU A 274 4.35 -1.00 -26.25
C LEU A 274 4.17 0.05 -25.14
N TYR A 275 3.09 -0.05 -24.39
CA TYR A 275 2.76 0.92 -23.36
C TYR A 275 3.59 0.73 -22.08
N GLY A 276 4.04 -0.50 -21.81
CA GLY A 276 4.79 -0.82 -20.60
C GLY A 276 6.05 0.02 -20.40
N GLU A 277 6.73 0.41 -21.49
CA GLU A 277 7.92 1.27 -21.44
C GLU A 277 7.60 2.74 -21.09
N ARG A 278 6.34 3.14 -21.08
CA ARG A 278 5.94 4.53 -20.86
C ARG A 278 5.71 4.87 -19.39
N PHE A 279 5.60 3.86 -18.53
CA PHE A 279 5.39 4.02 -17.10
C PHE A 279 6.70 4.06 -16.32
N ASN A 280 6.62 4.53 -15.09
CA ASN A 280 7.71 4.45 -14.15
C ASN A 280 7.62 3.18 -13.28
N LEU A 281 8.76 2.55 -13.03
CA LEU A 281 8.94 1.53 -11.99
C LEU A 281 9.06 2.14 -10.60
N VAL A 282 9.51 3.39 -10.54
CA VAL A 282 9.57 4.23 -9.35
C VAL A 282 9.17 5.63 -9.78
N ASN A 283 8.24 6.25 -9.07
CA ASN A 283 7.77 7.60 -9.39
C ASN A 283 8.73 8.69 -8.89
N ASP A 284 8.60 9.89 -9.46
CA ASP A 284 9.17 11.12 -8.93
C ASP A 284 8.31 11.59 -7.76
N GLU A 285 8.90 11.63 -6.58
CA GLU A 285 8.17 11.94 -5.35
C GLU A 285 8.95 12.91 -4.47
N ASP A 286 8.23 13.90 -3.93
CA ASP A 286 8.73 14.80 -2.88
C ASP A 286 7.94 14.59 -1.59
N HIS A 287 8.65 14.27 -0.50
CA HIS A 287 8.05 14.10 0.82
C HIS A 287 8.55 15.20 1.75
N LEU A 288 7.65 15.78 2.52
CA LEU A 288 7.96 16.68 3.64
C LEU A 288 7.13 16.27 4.85
N LYS A 289 7.80 15.90 5.95
CA LYS A 289 7.16 15.34 7.13
C LYS A 289 7.63 16.05 8.37
N GLY A 290 6.72 16.38 9.27
CA GLY A 290 6.98 17.08 10.52
C GLY A 290 6.44 16.33 11.73
N TYR A 291 7.12 16.48 12.86
CA TYR A 291 6.74 15.91 14.15
C TYR A 291 6.98 16.90 15.26
N LEU A 292 6.03 17.00 16.18
CA LEU A 292 6.15 17.75 17.43
C LEU A 292 5.56 16.91 18.56
N TYR A 293 6.32 16.77 19.63
CA TYR A 293 5.89 16.17 20.88
C TYR A 293 6.19 17.10 22.05
N PHE A 294 5.25 17.14 22.97
CA PHE A 294 5.43 17.85 24.24
C PHE A 294 4.92 16.97 25.38
N THR A 295 5.66 16.89 26.48
CA THR A 295 5.21 16.22 27.69
C THR A 295 5.55 17.02 28.91
N ARG A 296 4.65 16.97 29.90
CA ARG A 296 4.84 17.59 31.23
C ARG A 296 4.27 16.67 32.29
N SER A 297 5.10 16.33 33.26
CA SER A 297 4.73 15.50 34.39
C SER A 297 4.63 16.30 35.69
N SER A 298 3.69 15.95 36.53
CA SER A 298 3.53 16.46 37.88
C SER A 298 3.11 15.33 38.81
N THR A 299 3.05 15.57 40.11
CA THR A 299 2.59 14.59 41.09
C THR A 299 1.12 14.20 40.92
N LYS A 300 0.31 15.02 40.25
CA LYS A 300 -1.13 14.82 40.09
C LYS A 300 -1.53 14.37 38.69
N PHE A 301 -0.78 14.74 37.68
CA PHE A 301 -1.11 14.42 36.30
C PHE A 301 0.14 14.38 35.43
N ASP A 302 0.07 13.58 34.36
CA ASP A 302 1.00 13.57 33.25
C ASP A 302 0.25 13.99 31.99
N TYR A 303 0.79 14.99 31.28
CA TYR A 303 0.22 15.49 30.03
C TYR A 303 1.20 15.25 28.88
N SER A 304 0.69 14.79 27.75
CA SER A 304 1.46 14.76 26.50
C SER A 304 0.60 15.15 25.30
N ALA A 305 1.23 15.78 24.33
CA ALA A 305 0.65 16.13 23.06
C ALA A 305 1.57 15.69 21.91
N THR A 306 0.99 15.14 20.86
CA THR A 306 1.67 14.68 19.64
C THR A 306 1.05 15.36 18.43
N LEU A 307 1.86 15.85 17.51
CA LEU A 307 1.45 16.33 16.20
C LEU A 307 2.39 15.74 15.14
N LEU A 308 1.82 15.04 14.17
CA LEU A 308 2.51 14.66 12.93
C LEU A 308 1.79 15.31 11.76
N MET A 309 2.55 15.67 10.75
CA MET A 309 2.05 16.19 9.48
C MET A 309 2.93 15.68 8.35
N ALA A 310 2.33 15.32 7.23
CA ALA A 310 3.07 14.94 6.04
C ALA A 310 2.39 15.52 4.79
N LYS A 311 3.25 15.95 3.85
CA LYS A 311 2.89 16.31 2.50
C LYS A 311 3.73 15.47 1.55
N ILE A 312 3.06 14.80 0.59
CA ILE A 312 3.70 13.99 -0.43
C ILE A 312 3.15 14.43 -1.77
N ASP A 313 4.04 14.86 -2.65
CA ASP A 313 3.71 15.18 -4.03
C ASP A 313 4.31 14.08 -4.92
N VAL A 314 3.46 13.40 -5.71
CA VAL A 314 3.86 12.53 -6.81
C VAL A 314 3.85 13.39 -8.07
N ASN A 315 5.03 13.78 -8.54
CA ASN A 315 5.19 14.75 -9.63
C ASN A 315 5.16 14.08 -11.00
N ASP A 316 5.70 12.87 -11.07
CA ASP A 316 5.84 12.09 -12.28
C ASP A 316 5.27 10.68 -12.08
N ASN A 317 4.05 10.50 -12.52
CA ASN A 317 3.36 9.23 -12.61
C ASN A 317 2.79 9.14 -14.03
N PRO A 318 3.65 8.85 -15.03
CA PRO A 318 3.24 8.93 -16.43
C PRO A 318 2.16 7.91 -16.75
N GLN A 319 1.20 8.34 -17.56
CA GLN A 319 0.15 7.50 -18.09
C GLN A 319 0.44 7.15 -19.54
N SER A 320 -0.09 6.04 -20.01
CA SER A 320 -0.09 5.80 -21.45
C SER A 320 -0.87 6.89 -22.18
N PRO A 321 -0.48 7.28 -23.42
CA PRO A 321 -1.30 8.20 -24.17
C PRO A 321 -2.70 7.63 -24.32
N SER A 322 -3.68 8.46 -24.06
CA SER A 322 -5.11 8.26 -24.20
C SER A 322 -5.57 6.89 -24.69
N TYR A 323 -6.32 6.16 -23.87
CA TYR A 323 -6.93 4.90 -24.26
C TYR A 323 -8.34 5.17 -24.79
N PRO A 324 -8.79 4.52 -25.86
CA PRO A 324 -10.21 4.47 -26.14
C PRO A 324 -10.89 3.54 -25.17
N ALA A 325 -12.02 3.97 -24.62
CA ALA A 325 -12.94 3.04 -23.99
C ALA A 325 -13.42 2.03 -25.03
N LEU A 326 -13.86 0.87 -24.56
CA LEU A 326 -14.20 -0.27 -25.40
C LEU A 326 -15.35 -0.10 -26.33
N SER A 327 -16.25 0.80 -26.00
CA SER A 327 -17.27 1.22 -26.96
C SER A 327 -16.66 1.76 -28.26
N TYR A 328 -15.35 2.01 -28.28
CA TYR A 328 -14.58 2.43 -29.43
C TYR A 328 -13.73 1.34 -30.05
N LEU A 329 -13.58 0.17 -29.49
CA LEU A 329 -12.93 -0.96 -30.15
C LEU A 329 -13.70 -1.41 -31.38
N SER A 330 -15.03 -1.22 -31.35
CA SER A 330 -15.93 -1.46 -32.48
C SER A 330 -16.39 -0.17 -33.12
N LYS A 331 -15.70 0.96 -32.93
CA LYS A 331 -16.12 2.22 -33.53
C LYS A 331 -15.96 2.16 -35.04
N GLU A 332 -17.10 2.20 -35.71
CA GLU A 332 -17.19 2.35 -37.15
C GLU A 332 -16.95 3.81 -37.51
N ILE A 333 -15.99 4.03 -38.40
CA ILE A 333 -15.66 5.32 -38.98
C ILE A 333 -16.17 5.30 -40.40
N LEU A 334 -17.13 6.17 -40.67
CA LEU A 334 -17.72 6.28 -41.99
C LEU A 334 -16.83 7.09 -42.94
N PRO A 335 -16.99 6.94 -44.28
CA PRO A 335 -16.32 7.77 -45.25
C PRO A 335 -16.57 9.25 -44.94
N GLY A 336 -15.49 10.05 -44.99
CA GLY A 336 -15.54 11.49 -44.67
C GLY A 336 -15.53 11.84 -43.17
N GLN A 337 -15.58 10.88 -42.29
CA GLN A 337 -15.42 11.11 -40.85
C GLN A 337 -13.94 10.87 -40.42
N GLY A 338 -13.47 11.58 -39.40
CA GLY A 338 -12.18 11.37 -38.77
C GLY A 338 -10.98 11.46 -39.73
N GLY A 339 -11.14 12.12 -40.87
CA GLY A 339 -10.11 12.17 -41.91
C GLY A 339 -9.96 10.88 -42.71
N SER A 340 -11.00 10.04 -42.76
CA SER A 340 -10.96 8.72 -43.43
C SER A 340 -10.56 8.83 -44.91
N PRO A 341 -9.49 8.15 -45.36
CA PRO A 341 -9.15 8.02 -46.75
C PRO A 341 -9.94 6.90 -47.48
N PHE A 342 -10.69 6.09 -46.73
CA PHE A 342 -11.45 4.97 -47.26
C PHE A 342 -12.83 5.41 -47.79
N ASN A 343 -13.29 4.76 -48.84
CA ASN A 343 -14.60 4.99 -49.42
C ASN A 343 -15.70 4.09 -48.79
N VAL A 344 -15.31 3.23 -47.88
CA VAL A 344 -16.17 2.30 -47.12
C VAL A 344 -15.97 2.51 -45.63
N PRO A 345 -16.91 2.08 -44.81
CA PRO A 345 -16.72 2.11 -43.34
C PRO A 345 -15.54 1.27 -42.92
N VAL A 346 -14.82 1.75 -41.89
CA VAL A 346 -13.73 1.01 -41.27
C VAL A 346 -13.92 0.95 -39.75
N ILE A 347 -13.48 -0.13 -39.12
CA ILE A 347 -13.44 -0.24 -37.68
C ILE A 347 -12.06 0.18 -37.20
N TRP A 348 -12.02 1.16 -36.33
CA TRP A 348 -10.78 1.72 -35.79
C TRP A 348 -10.30 0.99 -34.53
N TYR A 349 -9.02 0.63 -34.53
CA TYR A 349 -8.28 0.08 -33.39
C TYR A 349 -7.10 1.00 -33.07
N GLY A 350 -7.32 2.06 -32.31
CA GLY A 350 -6.30 3.06 -32.09
C GLY A 350 -6.55 3.92 -30.86
N ARG A 351 -5.79 4.99 -30.76
CA ARG A 351 -5.83 5.96 -29.68
C ARG A 351 -6.03 7.35 -30.27
N PRO A 352 -6.79 8.25 -29.64
CA PRO A 352 -7.03 9.60 -30.18
C PRO A 352 -5.75 10.32 -30.54
N LEU A 353 -4.79 10.33 -29.65
CA LEU A 353 -3.52 11.01 -29.83
C LEU A 353 -2.45 10.14 -30.54
N GLY A 354 -2.76 8.87 -30.84
CA GLY A 354 -1.81 7.95 -31.48
C GLY A 354 -0.64 7.55 -30.59
N SER A 355 0.25 6.72 -31.14
CA SER A 355 1.42 6.18 -30.42
C SER A 355 2.57 7.18 -30.27
N ALA A 356 2.63 8.22 -31.09
CA ALA A 356 3.74 9.20 -31.10
C ALA A 356 3.67 10.25 -29.98
N PHE A 357 2.50 10.44 -29.36
CA PHE A 357 2.39 11.41 -28.30
C PHE A 357 3.14 10.97 -27.04
N PRO A 358 3.76 11.93 -26.31
CA PRO A 358 4.40 11.65 -25.05
C PRO A 358 3.36 11.19 -24.02
N SER A 359 3.82 10.41 -23.05
CA SER A 359 2.98 10.03 -21.91
C SER A 359 2.66 11.27 -21.08
N PRO A 360 1.38 11.55 -20.80
CA PRO A 360 1.02 12.63 -19.89
C PRO A 360 1.29 12.22 -18.45
N ASN A 361 1.58 13.18 -17.58
CA ASN A 361 1.74 12.96 -16.15
C ASN A 361 0.40 12.91 -15.43
N SER A 362 0.32 12.10 -14.38
CA SER A 362 -0.84 11.92 -13.52
C SER A 362 -0.49 12.30 -12.07
N PRO A 363 -0.34 13.59 -11.75
CA PRO A 363 0.15 14.03 -10.46
C PRO A 363 -0.85 13.76 -9.33
N LYS A 364 -0.29 13.46 -8.15
CA LYS A 364 -1.03 13.34 -6.90
C LYS A 364 -0.45 14.30 -5.87
N ALA A 365 -1.32 14.82 -5.00
CA ALA A 365 -0.94 15.58 -3.83
C ALA A 365 -1.64 14.97 -2.61
N ILE A 366 -0.85 14.44 -1.69
CA ILE A 366 -1.32 13.79 -0.48
C ILE A 366 -0.94 14.66 0.71
N PHE A 367 -1.92 14.95 1.55
CA PHE A 367 -1.71 15.65 2.82
C PHE A 367 -2.33 14.85 3.96
N GLN A 368 -1.61 14.72 5.08
CA GLN A 368 -2.15 14.04 6.24
C GLN A 368 -1.64 14.66 7.54
N TYR A 369 -2.45 14.57 8.59
CA TYR A 369 -2.04 14.93 9.93
C TYR A 369 -2.58 13.95 10.97
N HIS A 370 -1.88 13.89 12.11
CA HIS A 370 -2.28 13.20 13.32
C HIS A 370 -1.99 14.11 14.52
N PHE A 371 -3.02 14.42 15.26
CA PHE A 371 -2.91 15.19 16.50
C PHE A 371 -3.51 14.40 17.64
N SER A 372 -2.77 14.18 18.70
CA SER A 372 -3.31 13.53 19.90
C SER A 372 -2.86 14.26 21.17
N ASN A 373 -3.79 14.34 22.13
CA ASN A 373 -3.57 14.80 23.49
C ASN A 373 -3.86 13.65 24.46
N ARG A 374 -3.01 13.49 25.43
CA ARG A 374 -3.16 12.48 26.48
C ARG A 374 -2.94 13.13 27.84
N LEU A 375 -3.85 12.86 28.77
CA LEU A 375 -3.79 13.32 30.14
C LEU A 375 -4.03 12.12 31.05
N ILE A 376 -3.08 11.85 31.94
CA ILE A 376 -3.18 10.82 32.96
C ILE A 376 -3.31 11.49 34.31
N PHE A 377 -4.33 11.14 35.06
CA PHE A 377 -4.56 11.57 36.44
C PHE A 377 -4.15 10.48 37.40
N ASN A 378 -3.21 10.76 38.29
CA ASN A 378 -2.81 9.89 39.40
C ASN A 378 -3.86 10.01 40.51
N ILE A 379 -4.87 9.11 40.54
CA ILE A 379 -6.01 9.17 41.48
C ILE A 379 -5.59 8.67 42.87
N ALA A 380 -4.83 7.57 42.90
CA ALA A 380 -4.31 6.95 44.12
C ALA A 380 -3.00 6.23 43.81
N GLN A 381 -2.33 5.69 44.83
CA GLN A 381 -1.01 5.05 44.70
C GLN A 381 -0.93 3.96 43.62
N ASN A 382 -2.01 3.23 43.36
CA ASN A 382 -2.06 2.17 42.33
C ASN A 382 -3.33 2.33 41.49
N LEU A 383 -3.72 3.54 41.20
CA LEU A 383 -4.91 3.84 40.42
C LEU A 383 -4.69 5.12 39.60
N ASP A 384 -4.70 4.99 38.30
CA ASP A 384 -4.65 6.12 37.38
C ASP A 384 -5.81 6.11 36.38
N PHE A 385 -6.13 7.31 35.88
CA PHE A 385 -7.14 7.48 34.84
C PHE A 385 -6.56 8.29 33.69
N GLU A 386 -6.49 7.67 32.55
CA GLU A 386 -6.06 8.28 31.29
C GLU A 386 -7.26 8.75 30.48
N VAL A 387 -7.18 9.97 29.94
CA VAL A 387 -8.10 10.46 28.90
C VAL A 387 -7.26 10.91 27.74
N SER A 388 -7.64 10.53 26.52
CA SER A 388 -6.98 11.01 25.31
C SER A 388 -7.97 11.39 24.23
N LEU A 389 -7.62 12.43 23.49
CA LEU A 389 -8.32 12.91 22.30
C LEU A 389 -7.37 12.86 21.12
N THR A 390 -7.80 12.19 20.05
CA THR A 390 -7.07 12.10 18.79
C THR A 390 -7.91 12.67 17.65
N ALA A 391 -7.30 13.45 16.78
CA ALA A 391 -7.87 13.93 15.53
C ALA A 391 -6.88 13.70 14.41
N SER A 392 -7.32 13.11 13.31
CA SER A 392 -6.46 12.82 12.16
C SER A 392 -7.22 12.91 10.86
N GLU A 393 -6.50 13.24 9.79
CA GLU A 393 -7.06 13.36 8.44
C GLU A 393 -6.03 12.92 7.40
N HIS A 394 -6.52 12.37 6.31
CA HIS A 394 -5.76 12.01 5.13
C HIS A 394 -6.52 12.52 3.89
N GLU A 395 -5.94 13.43 3.14
CA GLU A 395 -6.46 13.96 1.88
C GLU A 395 -5.57 13.51 0.72
N ASN A 396 -6.17 13.00 -0.35
CA ASN A 396 -5.51 12.69 -1.62
C ASN A 396 -6.23 13.41 -2.76
N LYS A 397 -5.50 14.27 -3.47
CA LYS A 397 -5.92 14.91 -4.71
C LYS A 397 -5.22 14.27 -5.87
N HIS A 398 -5.99 13.76 -6.82
CA HIS A 398 -5.45 13.07 -7.99
C HIS A 398 -6.01 13.69 -9.28
N ASN A 399 -5.14 13.92 -10.26
CA ASN A 399 -5.49 14.40 -11.58
C ASN A 399 -4.95 13.41 -12.62
N ARG A 400 -5.85 12.63 -13.24
CA ARG A 400 -5.53 11.62 -14.26
C ARG A 400 -5.90 12.13 -15.65
N PRO A 401 -4.92 12.37 -16.53
CA PRO A 401 -5.20 12.87 -17.89
C PRO A 401 -5.99 11.87 -18.72
N ASP A 402 -6.89 12.36 -19.54
CA ASP A 402 -7.68 11.59 -20.50
C ASP A 402 -8.17 12.48 -21.65
N THR A 403 -8.96 11.91 -22.54
CA THR A 403 -9.64 12.58 -23.63
C THR A 403 -11.11 12.77 -23.27
N ILE A 404 -11.65 13.98 -23.49
CA ILE A 404 -13.10 14.26 -23.31
C ILE A 404 -13.88 13.57 -24.40
N GLU A 405 -14.71 12.59 -24.02
CA GLU A 405 -15.43 11.70 -24.96
C GLU A 405 -16.37 12.48 -25.88
N SER A 406 -17.19 13.36 -25.33
CA SER A 406 -18.14 14.16 -26.09
C SER A 406 -17.46 15.06 -27.11
N ARG A 407 -16.33 15.69 -26.73
CA ARG A 407 -15.56 16.56 -27.61
C ARG A 407 -14.84 15.81 -28.71
N PHE A 408 -14.26 14.64 -28.37
CA PHE A 408 -13.63 13.79 -29.36
C PHE A 408 -14.62 13.28 -30.40
N ASN A 409 -15.82 12.86 -29.96
CA ASN A 409 -16.89 12.45 -30.85
C ASN A 409 -17.35 13.59 -31.80
N ALA A 410 -17.52 14.80 -31.26
CA ALA A 410 -17.86 15.97 -32.09
C ALA A 410 -16.75 16.26 -33.11
N ALA A 411 -15.50 16.18 -32.69
CA ALA A 411 -14.36 16.47 -33.56
C ALA A 411 -14.21 15.43 -34.71
N ILE A 412 -14.48 14.14 -34.45
CA ILE A 412 -14.52 13.15 -35.55
C ILE A 412 -15.53 13.49 -36.62
N LEU A 413 -16.67 14.09 -36.23
CA LEU A 413 -17.74 14.50 -37.12
C LEU A 413 -17.49 15.89 -37.81
N GLY A 414 -16.34 16.51 -37.58
CA GLY A 414 -16.03 17.83 -38.11
C GLY A 414 -16.69 18.99 -37.33
N GLN A 415 -17.06 18.74 -36.09
CA GLN A 415 -17.68 19.70 -35.19
C GLN A 415 -16.79 20.00 -33.96
N GLY A 416 -15.49 19.80 -34.11
CA GLY A 416 -14.51 20.04 -33.06
C GLY A 416 -13.99 21.47 -33.04
N GLY A 417 -13.11 21.72 -32.05
CA GLY A 417 -12.45 23.00 -31.86
C GLY A 417 -13.35 24.08 -31.27
N PRO A 418 -12.78 25.25 -30.95
CA PRO A 418 -13.51 26.37 -30.35
C PRO A 418 -14.65 26.89 -31.19
N ASN A 419 -14.59 26.73 -32.52
CA ASN A 419 -15.60 27.24 -33.47
C ASN A 419 -16.55 26.14 -33.96
N ASN A 420 -16.46 24.92 -33.42
CA ASN A 420 -17.26 23.75 -33.82
C ASN A 420 -17.22 23.44 -35.34
N ASN A 421 -16.07 23.61 -35.97
CA ASN A 421 -15.86 23.35 -37.38
C ASN A 421 -14.56 22.61 -37.73
N ASP A 422 -13.82 22.15 -36.72
CA ASP A 422 -12.57 21.41 -36.92
C ASP A 422 -12.81 19.90 -36.88
N GLN A 423 -12.20 19.17 -37.85
CA GLN A 423 -12.27 17.72 -37.91
C GLN A 423 -11.01 17.09 -37.32
N TRP A 424 -11.20 16.16 -36.39
CA TRP A 424 -10.11 15.34 -35.86
C TRP A 424 -9.72 14.27 -36.89
N ASN A 425 -8.41 14.20 -37.22
CA ASN A 425 -7.87 13.16 -38.09
C ASN A 425 -7.32 11.99 -37.26
N ILE A 426 -8.04 10.85 -37.24
CA ILE A 426 -7.61 9.64 -36.55
C ILE A 426 -6.62 8.81 -37.33
N PHE A 427 -6.53 9.02 -38.65
CA PHE A 427 -5.60 8.31 -39.55
C PHE A 427 -4.21 8.90 -39.53
N LEU A 428 -4.11 10.21 -39.25
CA LEU A 428 -2.87 10.96 -39.13
C LEU A 428 -2.93 11.84 -37.86
N PRO A 429 -2.88 11.24 -36.66
CA PRO A 429 -3.11 11.97 -35.40
C PRO A 429 -2.17 13.15 -35.17
N LEU A 430 -0.93 13.08 -35.69
CA LEU A 430 0.08 14.16 -35.58
C LEU A 430 -0.21 15.38 -36.44
N GLU A 431 -1.13 15.29 -37.40
CA GLU A 431 -1.54 16.44 -38.25
C GLU A 431 -2.61 17.32 -37.60
N ASN A 432 -3.19 16.88 -36.49
CA ASN A 432 -4.17 17.70 -35.76
C ASN A 432 -3.49 18.92 -35.13
N SER A 433 -4.20 20.08 -35.21
CA SER A 433 -3.69 21.32 -34.65
C SER A 433 -3.58 21.26 -33.13
N ALA A 434 -2.63 22.00 -32.55
CA ALA A 434 -2.50 22.11 -31.08
C ALA A 434 -3.83 22.58 -30.43
N THR A 435 -4.56 23.54 -31.06
CA THR A 435 -5.85 24.00 -30.56
C THR A 435 -6.89 22.88 -30.51
N LEU A 436 -6.89 21.97 -31.49
CA LEU A 436 -7.83 20.85 -31.52
C LEU A 436 -7.42 19.76 -30.52
N ILE A 437 -6.12 19.55 -30.32
CA ILE A 437 -5.58 18.66 -29.27
C ILE A 437 -6.02 19.18 -27.89
N ASP A 438 -5.78 20.47 -27.60
CA ASP A 438 -6.19 21.10 -26.34
C ASP A 438 -7.73 21.02 -26.11
N TYR A 439 -8.50 21.11 -27.19
CA TYR A 439 -9.96 21.02 -27.15
C TYR A 439 -10.47 19.67 -26.67
N ILE A 440 -9.82 18.55 -27.08
CA ILE A 440 -10.25 17.22 -26.68
C ILE A 440 -9.61 16.75 -25.37
N GLN A 441 -8.54 17.38 -24.89
CA GLN A 441 -7.88 16.99 -23.67
C GLN A 441 -8.75 17.26 -22.44
N GLY A 442 -8.75 16.32 -21.51
CA GLY A 442 -9.43 16.41 -20.24
C GLY A 442 -8.70 15.62 -19.16
N SER A 443 -9.31 15.51 -18.02
CA SER A 443 -8.78 14.69 -16.94
C SER A 443 -9.86 14.24 -15.96
N GLU A 444 -9.67 13.06 -15.39
CA GLU A 444 -10.35 12.63 -14.18
C GLU A 444 -9.73 13.34 -13.00
N THR A 445 -10.51 14.15 -12.30
CA THR A 445 -10.05 14.82 -11.08
C THR A 445 -10.87 14.36 -9.89
N SER A 446 -10.18 13.92 -8.85
CA SER A 446 -10.80 13.48 -7.60
C SER A 446 -10.10 14.05 -6.38
N THR A 447 -10.87 14.26 -5.31
CA THR A 447 -10.38 14.54 -3.95
C THR A 447 -11.04 13.53 -3.03
N LYS A 448 -10.21 12.74 -2.33
CA LYS A 448 -10.65 11.70 -1.41
C LYS A 448 -10.09 12.02 -0.02
N ILE A 449 -10.97 12.10 0.99
CA ILE A 449 -10.62 12.50 2.36
C ILE A 449 -11.15 11.44 3.32
N GLY A 450 -10.26 10.93 4.19
CA GLY A 450 -10.61 10.16 5.36
C GLY A 450 -10.26 10.93 6.62
N SER A 451 -11.14 10.95 7.62
CA SER A 451 -10.85 11.58 8.90
C SER A 451 -11.33 10.75 10.09
N LEU A 452 -10.70 10.95 11.24
CA LEU A 452 -11.00 10.27 12.48
C LEU A 452 -10.90 11.25 13.65
N ILE A 453 -11.92 11.24 14.52
CA ILE A 453 -11.87 11.81 15.88
C ILE A 453 -12.08 10.66 16.86
N SER A 454 -11.17 10.46 17.81
CA SER A 454 -11.25 9.44 18.85
C SER A 454 -11.14 10.05 20.24
N LEU A 455 -12.01 9.66 21.13
CA LEU A 455 -11.95 9.94 22.57
C LEU A 455 -11.83 8.63 23.31
N ASP A 456 -10.73 8.44 24.05
CA ASP A 456 -10.48 7.25 24.86
C ASP A 456 -10.43 7.61 26.34
N GLY A 457 -10.93 6.73 27.19
CA GLY A 457 -10.78 6.79 28.64
C GLY A 457 -10.37 5.43 29.17
N ILE A 458 -9.32 5.38 30.02
CA ILE A 458 -8.79 4.12 30.57
C ILE A 458 -8.49 4.31 32.06
N LEU A 459 -9.13 3.53 32.90
CA LEU A 459 -8.86 3.42 34.31
C LEU A 459 -7.96 2.19 34.54
N ARG A 460 -6.76 2.39 35.06
CA ARG A 460 -5.83 1.31 35.41
C ARG A 460 -5.65 1.23 36.91
N GLY A 461 -5.56 0.02 37.45
CA GLY A 461 -5.33 -0.15 38.84
C GLY A 461 -4.88 -1.54 39.25
N GLN A 462 -4.58 -1.70 40.55
CA GLN A 462 -4.21 -2.96 41.14
C GLN A 462 -5.09 -3.26 42.37
N LYS A 463 -5.66 -4.48 42.44
CA LYS A 463 -6.45 -4.95 43.57
C LYS A 463 -6.21 -6.43 43.80
N SER A 464 -5.90 -6.79 45.05
CA SER A 464 -5.73 -8.20 45.51
C SER A 464 -4.71 -8.98 44.68
N GLY A 465 -3.61 -8.32 44.27
CA GLY A 465 -2.55 -8.91 43.46
C GLY A 465 -2.91 -9.14 42.00
N ALA A 466 -4.02 -8.60 41.52
CA ALA A 466 -4.37 -8.56 40.11
C ALA A 466 -4.29 -7.11 39.62
N ASN A 467 -3.72 -6.90 38.44
CA ASN A 467 -3.76 -5.65 37.72
C ASN A 467 -5.00 -5.65 36.82
N PHE A 468 -5.64 -4.49 36.65
CA PHE A 468 -6.80 -4.37 35.78
C PHE A 468 -6.78 -3.04 35.01
N ALA A 469 -7.34 -3.06 33.80
CA ALA A 469 -7.70 -1.87 33.04
C ALA A 469 -9.18 -1.96 32.64
N LEU A 470 -9.89 -0.84 32.76
CA LEU A 470 -11.26 -0.67 32.28
C LEU A 470 -11.28 0.57 31.40
N GLY A 471 -11.85 0.47 30.23
CA GLY A 471 -11.85 1.62 29.32
C GLY A 471 -13.10 1.76 28.49
N PHE A 472 -13.21 2.93 27.89
CA PHE A 472 -14.20 3.25 26.87
C PHE A 472 -13.54 3.97 25.69
N GLN A 473 -14.15 3.89 24.53
CA GLN A 473 -13.70 4.57 23.32
C GLN A 473 -14.90 5.06 22.50
N PHE A 474 -14.80 6.27 21.99
CA PHE A 474 -15.73 6.84 21.02
C PHE A 474 -14.94 7.28 19.80
N ASN A 475 -15.27 6.74 18.63
CA ASN A 475 -14.69 7.12 17.37
C ASN A 475 -15.76 7.69 16.45
N SER A 476 -15.44 8.78 15.76
CA SER A 476 -16.18 9.31 14.61
C SER A 476 -15.26 9.28 13.40
N GLU A 477 -15.65 8.54 12.39
CA GLU A 477 -14.93 8.38 11.12
C GLU A 477 -15.76 9.02 10.00
N ASP A 478 -15.11 9.79 9.12
CA ASP A 478 -15.74 10.38 7.96
C ASP A 478 -15.00 9.99 6.69
N LEU A 479 -15.76 9.73 5.62
CA LEU A 479 -15.27 9.53 4.27
C LEU A 479 -15.92 10.53 3.32
N GLN A 480 -15.10 11.27 2.59
CA GLN A 480 -15.54 12.15 1.51
C GLN A 480 -14.79 11.82 0.22
N ILE A 481 -15.54 11.54 -0.83
CA ILE A 481 -15.01 11.32 -2.18
C ILE A 481 -15.72 12.31 -3.10
N ASN A 482 -14.95 13.16 -3.73
CA ASN A 482 -15.47 14.20 -4.64
C ASN A 482 -14.80 14.07 -6.00
N TYR A 483 -15.58 13.73 -7.01
CA TYR A 483 -15.18 13.79 -8.40
C TYR A 483 -15.63 15.12 -9.03
N SER A 484 -14.84 15.65 -9.97
CA SER A 484 -15.27 16.78 -10.79
C SER A 484 -16.51 16.42 -11.61
N GLU A 485 -17.21 17.39 -12.15
CA GLU A 485 -18.44 17.13 -12.91
C GLU A 485 -18.22 16.22 -14.12
N MET A 486 -17.08 16.37 -14.79
CA MET A 486 -16.65 15.56 -15.94
C MET A 486 -16.33 14.11 -15.54
N SER A 487 -15.83 13.91 -14.32
CA SER A 487 -15.38 12.61 -13.80
C SER A 487 -16.48 11.85 -13.05
N ARG A 488 -17.70 12.39 -13.00
CA ARG A 488 -18.79 11.84 -12.20
C ARG A 488 -19.56 10.78 -12.95
N ALA A 489 -19.65 9.58 -12.34
CA ALA A 489 -20.53 8.49 -12.77
C ALA A 489 -21.81 8.47 -11.93
N ALA A 490 -22.88 7.89 -12.47
CA ALA A 490 -24.14 7.65 -11.78
C ALA A 490 -24.71 6.27 -12.14
N PHE A 491 -25.28 5.61 -11.14
CA PHE A 491 -25.87 4.29 -11.24
C PHE A 491 -27.35 4.36 -10.81
N ASP A 492 -28.18 3.45 -11.35
CA ASP A 492 -29.54 3.28 -10.90
C ASP A 492 -29.60 2.39 -9.62
N SER A 493 -30.81 2.14 -9.11
CA SER A 493 -31.03 1.33 -7.91
C SER A 493 -30.62 -0.14 -8.07
N ASN A 494 -30.40 -0.60 -9.29
CA ASN A 494 -29.98 -1.97 -9.61
C ASN A 494 -28.47 -2.06 -9.90
N GLY A 495 -27.73 -0.95 -9.68
CA GLY A 495 -26.29 -0.89 -9.95
C GLY A 495 -25.93 -0.77 -11.43
N LYS A 496 -26.89 -0.51 -12.31
CA LYS A 496 -26.60 -0.30 -13.72
C LYS A 496 -26.13 1.13 -13.96
N LEU A 497 -25.05 1.29 -14.71
CA LEU A 497 -24.52 2.57 -15.12
C LEU A 497 -25.56 3.36 -15.94
N THR A 498 -25.98 4.53 -15.43
CA THR A 498 -26.94 5.45 -16.11
C THR A 498 -26.23 6.63 -16.73
N LYS A 499 -25.10 7.06 -16.18
CA LYS A 499 -24.26 8.12 -16.71
C LYS A 499 -22.81 7.77 -16.40
N GLY A 500 -21.96 7.64 -17.43
CA GLY A 500 -20.50 7.56 -17.29
C GLY A 500 -19.88 8.94 -17.12
N ALA A 501 -18.62 8.99 -16.72
CA ALA A 501 -17.78 10.17 -16.89
C ALA A 501 -17.71 10.55 -18.36
N ASP A 502 -17.59 11.85 -18.66
CA ASP A 502 -17.36 12.33 -20.03
C ASP A 502 -15.89 12.22 -20.40
N LEU A 503 -15.36 11.02 -20.22
CA LEU A 503 -13.96 10.64 -20.44
C LEU A 503 -13.90 9.37 -21.27
N LEU A 504 -12.94 9.32 -22.18
CA LEU A 504 -12.87 8.26 -23.17
C LEU A 504 -12.43 6.92 -22.55
N PHE A 505 -11.46 6.96 -21.64
CA PHE A 505 -10.88 5.81 -20.99
C PHE A 505 -11.31 5.70 -19.52
N LEU A 506 -11.05 6.74 -18.72
CA LEU A 506 -11.33 6.72 -17.30
C LEU A 506 -12.84 6.80 -17.03
N GLY A 507 -13.32 5.93 -16.16
CA GLY A 507 -14.75 5.78 -15.92
C GLY A 507 -15.31 6.69 -14.84
N GLY A 508 -14.45 7.27 -14.01
CA GLY A 508 -14.85 8.07 -12.87
C GLY A 508 -15.54 7.29 -11.77
N GLY A 509 -16.27 8.01 -10.92
CA GLY A 509 -17.00 7.40 -9.81
C GLY A 509 -18.08 8.30 -9.23
N THR A 510 -18.71 7.81 -8.16
CA THR A 510 -19.76 8.54 -7.43
C THR A 510 -19.16 9.40 -6.32
N ASN A 511 -19.79 10.56 -6.08
CA ASN A 511 -19.47 11.33 -4.89
C ASN A 511 -20.00 10.64 -3.65
N VAL A 512 -19.20 10.62 -2.58
CA VAL A 512 -19.53 10.01 -1.28
C VAL A 512 -19.32 11.04 -0.19
N SER A 513 -20.26 11.12 0.75
CA SER A 513 -20.10 11.84 2.03
C SER A 513 -20.80 11.01 3.09
N ARG A 514 -20.04 10.35 3.95
CA ARG A 514 -20.54 9.44 4.96
C ARG A 514 -19.74 9.55 6.24
N SER A 515 -20.46 9.41 7.36
CA SER A 515 -19.90 9.36 8.71
C SER A 515 -20.32 8.07 9.37
N ARG A 516 -19.43 7.51 10.20
CA ARG A 516 -19.69 6.32 11.02
C ARG A 516 -19.20 6.56 12.44
N ASN A 517 -20.01 6.15 13.41
CA ASN A 517 -19.68 6.23 14.82
C ASN A 517 -19.44 4.83 15.39
N LYS A 518 -18.36 4.69 16.16
CA LYS A 518 -18.01 3.47 16.91
C LYS A 518 -17.98 3.80 18.40
N GLN A 519 -18.55 2.94 19.22
CA GLN A 519 -18.55 3.09 20.67
C GLN A 519 -18.13 1.77 21.29
N ALA A 520 -17.20 1.82 22.22
CA ALA A 520 -16.72 0.60 22.86
C ALA A 520 -16.53 0.76 24.35
N ILE A 521 -16.67 -0.36 25.05
CA ILE A 521 -16.20 -0.57 26.41
C ILE A 521 -15.30 -1.80 26.41
N PHE A 522 -14.22 -1.75 27.16
CA PHE A 522 -13.27 -2.86 27.21
C PHE A 522 -12.66 -3.03 28.59
N PHE A 523 -12.15 -4.21 28.83
CA PHE A 523 -11.43 -4.53 30.06
C PHE A 523 -10.24 -5.43 29.79
N GLU A 524 -9.27 -5.35 30.67
CA GLU A 524 -8.14 -6.27 30.77
C GLU A 524 -7.88 -6.57 32.25
N ALA A 525 -7.62 -7.83 32.58
CA ALA A 525 -7.22 -8.27 33.92
C ALA A 525 -6.03 -9.22 33.79
N ASN A 526 -4.99 -8.96 34.59
CA ASN A 526 -3.78 -9.75 34.62
C ASN A 526 -3.49 -10.19 36.05
N LYS A 527 -3.22 -11.48 36.26
CA LYS A 527 -2.90 -12.03 37.57
C LYS A 527 -1.81 -13.07 37.51
N ASN A 528 -0.82 -12.90 38.37
CA ASN A 528 0.23 -13.89 38.62
C ASN A 528 -0.25 -14.93 39.66
N PHE A 529 -0.10 -16.21 39.34
CA PHE A 529 -0.33 -17.34 40.25
C PHE A 529 1.04 -17.96 40.59
N GLY A 530 1.56 -17.54 41.77
CA GLY A 530 2.96 -17.80 42.11
C GLY A 530 3.91 -17.08 41.15
N ASN A 531 5.11 -17.64 40.95
CA ASN A 531 6.15 -17.08 40.08
C ASN A 531 6.15 -17.71 38.69
N ALA A 532 5.28 -18.67 38.43
CA ALA A 532 5.37 -19.49 37.22
C ALA A 532 4.26 -19.22 36.21
N LEU A 533 3.06 -18.90 36.66
CA LEU A 533 1.89 -18.79 35.79
C LEU A 533 1.31 -17.38 35.85
N ASN A 534 1.23 -16.74 34.69
CA ASN A 534 0.50 -15.49 34.50
C ASN A 534 -0.71 -15.76 33.61
N LEU A 535 -1.88 -15.29 34.02
CA LEU A 535 -3.12 -15.39 33.27
C LEU A 535 -3.64 -13.98 32.94
N ILE A 536 -4.03 -13.79 31.68
CA ILE A 536 -4.59 -12.53 31.19
C ILE A 536 -5.96 -12.82 30.57
N LEU A 537 -6.94 -12.06 30.99
CA LEU A 537 -8.28 -12.06 30.44
C LEU A 537 -8.59 -10.65 29.93
N SER A 538 -8.98 -10.51 28.69
CA SER A 538 -9.44 -9.26 28.11
C SER A 538 -10.72 -9.46 27.34
N GLY A 539 -11.46 -8.37 27.14
CA GLY A 539 -12.66 -8.39 26.33
C GLY A 539 -13.12 -6.99 25.99
N ARG A 540 -13.73 -6.88 24.83
CA ARG A 540 -14.27 -5.63 24.28
C ARG A 540 -15.65 -5.86 23.74
N TYR A 541 -16.56 -4.98 24.08
CA TYR A 541 -17.83 -4.82 23.39
C TYR A 541 -17.77 -3.54 22.56
N GLU A 542 -17.96 -3.65 21.29
CA GLU A 542 -17.96 -2.52 20.36
C GLU A 542 -19.24 -2.49 19.54
N ARG A 543 -19.83 -1.32 19.43
CA ARG A 543 -21.00 -1.03 18.59
C ARG A 543 -20.58 -0.11 17.45
N LEU A 544 -20.93 -0.53 16.23
CA LEU A 544 -20.75 0.22 14.99
C LEU A 544 -22.14 0.49 14.40
N ASP A 545 -22.61 1.71 14.47
CA ASP A 545 -23.97 2.06 14.02
C ASP A 545 -25.04 1.04 14.50
N ASN A 546 -25.44 0.10 13.66
CA ASN A 546 -26.44 -0.93 13.94
C ASN A 546 -25.86 -2.30 14.27
N GLU A 547 -24.56 -2.52 14.03
CA GLU A 547 -23.87 -3.78 14.29
C GLU A 547 -23.11 -3.72 15.62
N SER A 548 -22.84 -4.87 16.21
CA SER A 548 -22.03 -4.96 17.42
C SER A 548 -21.24 -6.25 17.47
N SER A 549 -20.06 -6.19 18.10
CA SER A 549 -19.22 -7.35 18.37
C SER A 549 -18.86 -7.42 19.87
N PHE A 550 -18.68 -8.64 20.37
CA PHE A 550 -18.05 -8.90 21.66
C PHE A 550 -16.86 -9.84 21.46
N ASP A 551 -15.67 -9.33 21.76
CA ASP A 551 -14.41 -10.00 21.45
C ASP A 551 -13.63 -10.30 22.73
N PRO A 552 -13.83 -11.49 23.32
CA PRO A 552 -13.05 -11.97 24.45
C PRO A 552 -11.71 -12.53 23.99
N LYS A 553 -10.69 -12.41 24.85
CA LYS A 553 -9.41 -13.07 24.68
C LYS A 553 -8.90 -13.58 26.03
N PHE A 554 -8.43 -14.82 26.02
CA PHE A 554 -7.73 -15.44 27.13
C PHE A 554 -6.28 -15.69 26.69
N SER A 555 -5.33 -15.31 27.54
CA SER A 555 -3.91 -15.57 27.30
C SER A 555 -3.22 -16.07 28.55
N PHE A 556 -2.20 -16.88 28.38
CA PHE A 556 -1.38 -17.38 29.49
C PHE A 556 0.11 -17.29 29.17
N LYS A 557 0.90 -17.19 30.23
CA LYS A 557 2.33 -17.29 30.22
C LYS A 557 2.76 -18.23 31.35
N TYR A 558 3.57 -19.26 31.03
CA TYR A 558 4.04 -20.24 31.99
C TYR A 558 5.56 -20.39 31.93
N SER A 559 6.22 -20.06 33.05
CA SER A 559 7.67 -19.97 33.18
C SER A 559 8.22 -20.80 34.36
N ALA A 560 7.65 -22.00 34.63
CA ALA A 560 8.10 -22.87 35.72
C ALA A 560 9.47 -23.49 35.47
N LEU A 561 9.94 -23.53 34.23
CA LEU A 561 11.26 -24.01 33.84
C LEU A 561 12.17 -22.83 33.58
N GLU A 562 13.34 -22.75 34.23
CA GLU A 562 14.26 -21.60 34.14
C GLU A 562 14.61 -21.15 32.71
N LYS A 563 14.63 -22.10 31.74
CA LYS A 563 15.01 -21.85 30.37
C LYS A 563 13.86 -21.78 29.38
N PHE A 564 12.65 -22.12 29.82
CA PHE A 564 11.49 -22.19 28.93
C PHE A 564 10.36 -21.30 29.43
N LEU A 565 9.86 -20.50 28.51
CA LEU A 565 8.62 -19.75 28.65
C LEU A 565 7.63 -20.31 27.65
N PHE A 566 6.54 -20.88 28.10
CA PHE A 566 5.40 -21.24 27.25
C PHE A 566 4.37 -20.13 27.29
N ARG A 567 3.77 -19.85 26.14
CA ARG A 567 2.73 -18.85 26.01
C ARG A 567 1.63 -19.32 25.07
N GLY A 568 0.45 -18.76 25.24
CA GLY A 568 -0.63 -19.02 24.30
C GLY A 568 -1.80 -18.06 24.52
N SER A 569 -2.58 -17.93 23.48
CA SER A 569 -3.80 -17.13 23.48
C SER A 569 -4.87 -17.78 22.63
N ILE A 570 -6.12 -17.55 23.01
CA ILE A 570 -7.31 -17.80 22.21
C ILE A 570 -8.24 -16.62 22.36
N GLY A 571 -8.80 -16.16 21.26
CA GLY A 571 -9.73 -15.03 21.28
C GLY A 571 -10.45 -14.85 19.97
N THR A 572 -11.38 -13.93 19.95
CA THR A 572 -12.06 -13.50 18.73
C THR A 572 -11.57 -12.13 18.30
N SER A 573 -11.73 -11.83 17.03
CA SER A 573 -11.47 -10.50 16.47
C SER A 573 -12.48 -10.19 15.36
N PHE A 574 -12.60 -8.92 15.00
CA PHE A 574 -13.43 -8.53 13.87
C PHE A 574 -12.80 -7.37 13.08
N THR A 575 -13.23 -7.24 11.82
CA THR A 575 -12.92 -6.10 10.95
C THR A 575 -14.22 -5.48 10.45
N ALA A 576 -14.34 -4.18 10.56
CA ALA A 576 -15.47 -3.45 10.03
C ALA A 576 -15.34 -3.26 8.51
N PRO A 577 -16.42 -3.38 7.71
CA PRO A 577 -16.39 -2.99 6.31
C PRO A 577 -15.86 -1.56 6.17
N SER A 578 -15.00 -1.30 5.18
CA SER A 578 -14.62 0.09 4.91
C SER A 578 -15.82 0.89 4.43
N MET A 579 -15.84 2.19 4.72
CA MET A 579 -16.91 3.05 4.19
C MET A 579 -16.86 3.13 2.65
N ALA A 580 -15.69 2.91 2.05
CA ALA A 580 -15.56 2.83 0.60
C ALA A 580 -16.23 1.57 0.05
N GLN A 581 -16.00 0.39 0.63
CA GLN A 581 -16.68 -0.85 0.25
C GLN A 581 -18.20 -0.78 0.42
N MET A 582 -18.67 -0.01 1.38
CA MET A 582 -20.12 0.16 1.58
C MET A 582 -20.77 1.17 0.66
N PHE A 583 -20.10 2.29 0.36
CA PHE A 583 -20.78 3.46 -0.22
C PHE A 583 -20.13 4.06 -1.47
N SER A 584 -18.91 3.65 -1.82
CA SER A 584 -18.26 4.13 -3.04
C SER A 584 -18.59 3.23 -4.22
N SER A 585 -18.85 3.84 -5.36
CA SER A 585 -18.94 3.11 -6.62
C SER A 585 -18.04 3.81 -7.64
N GLU A 586 -17.21 3.03 -8.29
CA GLU A 586 -16.25 3.55 -9.28
C GLU A 586 -16.18 2.64 -10.50
N ILE A 587 -15.74 3.20 -11.61
CA ILE A 587 -15.55 2.45 -12.84
C ILE A 587 -14.05 2.26 -13.06
N ARG A 588 -13.64 1.02 -13.07
CA ARG A 588 -12.29 0.60 -13.45
C ARG A 588 -12.31 0.03 -14.85
N LEU A 589 -11.15 -0.20 -15.39
CA LEU A 589 -11.00 -0.84 -16.70
C LEU A 589 -10.22 -2.13 -16.51
N GLY A 590 -10.66 -3.18 -17.18
CA GLY A 590 -10.02 -4.49 -17.10
C GLY A 590 -10.26 -5.32 -18.35
N SER A 591 -9.35 -6.23 -18.62
CA SER A 591 -9.52 -7.25 -19.64
C SER A 591 -10.27 -8.44 -19.07
N VAL A 592 -11.29 -8.88 -19.75
CA VAL A 592 -12.06 -10.09 -19.41
C VAL A 592 -12.19 -10.95 -20.67
N ARG A 593 -12.36 -12.26 -20.49
CA ARG A 593 -12.67 -13.18 -21.58
C ARG A 593 -14.17 -13.24 -21.78
N ASP A 594 -14.62 -12.90 -22.97
CA ASP A 594 -16.01 -13.06 -23.39
C ASP A 594 -16.15 -14.29 -24.30
N ILE A 595 -17.30 -14.49 -24.90
CA ILE A 595 -17.67 -15.69 -25.70
C ILE A 595 -16.62 -15.97 -26.80
N ASP A 596 -16.22 -14.97 -27.56
CA ASP A 596 -15.35 -15.11 -28.74
C ASP A 596 -14.08 -14.29 -28.70
N ASP A 597 -13.88 -13.41 -27.69
CA ASP A 597 -12.74 -12.52 -27.61
C ASP A 597 -12.36 -12.18 -26.15
N SER A 598 -11.36 -11.32 -25.98
CA SER A 598 -10.92 -10.83 -24.67
C SER A 598 -10.93 -9.31 -24.68
N PRO A 599 -12.12 -8.71 -24.59
CA PRO A 599 -12.23 -7.26 -24.63
C PRO A 599 -11.71 -6.62 -23.33
N PHE A 600 -11.32 -5.35 -23.49
CA PHE A 600 -10.98 -4.48 -22.37
C PHE A 600 -12.22 -3.65 -22.02
N VAL A 601 -12.88 -3.93 -20.90
CA VAL A 601 -14.21 -3.41 -20.55
C VAL A 601 -14.23 -2.51 -19.32
N ARG A 602 -15.30 -1.75 -19.18
CA ARG A 602 -15.61 -1.02 -17.95
C ARG A 602 -16.11 -1.99 -16.88
N LEU A 603 -15.39 -2.07 -15.77
CA LEU A 603 -15.75 -2.82 -14.58
C LEU A 603 -16.33 -1.84 -13.57
N ALA A 604 -17.63 -1.86 -13.38
CA ALA A 604 -18.30 -1.04 -12.40
C ALA A 604 -18.28 -1.75 -11.05
N VAL A 605 -17.41 -1.30 -10.13
CA VAL A 605 -17.35 -1.83 -8.76
C VAL A 605 -18.30 -1.04 -7.88
N LEU A 606 -19.34 -1.68 -7.38
CA LEU A 606 -20.43 -1.05 -6.63
C LEU A 606 -20.26 -1.26 -5.13
N GLY A 607 -20.42 -0.18 -4.37
CA GLY A 607 -20.49 -0.27 -2.91
C GLY A 607 -21.74 -1.04 -2.46
N ASN A 608 -21.58 -1.86 -1.39
CA ASN A 608 -22.68 -2.64 -0.80
C ASN A 608 -22.96 -2.20 0.66
N PRO A 609 -24.04 -1.44 0.92
CA PRO A 609 -24.35 -0.98 2.26
C PRO A 609 -24.83 -2.09 3.21
N ASN A 610 -25.05 -3.32 2.70
CA ASN A 610 -25.52 -4.46 3.50
C ASN A 610 -24.37 -5.35 4.01
N LEU A 611 -23.11 -4.95 3.78
CA LEU A 611 -21.95 -5.68 4.27
C LEU A 611 -21.96 -5.77 5.80
N LYS A 612 -21.65 -6.98 6.29
CA LYS A 612 -21.48 -7.26 7.72
C LYS A 612 -20.02 -7.18 8.12
N PRO A 613 -19.71 -6.92 9.38
CA PRO A 613 -18.36 -7.08 9.88
C PRO A 613 -17.84 -8.51 9.68
N SER A 614 -16.62 -8.64 9.21
CA SER A 614 -15.91 -9.91 9.18
C SER A 614 -15.47 -10.29 10.59
N THR A 615 -15.54 -11.57 10.95
CA THR A 615 -15.18 -12.06 12.28
C THR A 615 -14.12 -13.16 12.20
N SER A 616 -13.29 -13.30 13.24
CA SER A 616 -12.30 -14.35 13.29
C SER A 616 -12.15 -14.98 14.67
N GLU A 617 -11.72 -16.25 14.67
CA GLU A 617 -11.24 -16.97 15.85
C GLU A 617 -9.74 -17.13 15.69
N ASN A 618 -8.97 -16.63 16.65
CA ASN A 618 -7.52 -16.59 16.62
C ASN A 618 -6.95 -17.50 17.72
N ILE A 619 -5.97 -18.33 17.35
CA ILE A 619 -5.22 -19.18 18.27
C ILE A 619 -3.74 -18.90 18.07
N ASN A 620 -3.02 -18.72 19.17
CA ASN A 620 -1.56 -18.64 19.17
C ASN A 620 -1.01 -19.53 20.28
N LEU A 621 -0.01 -20.36 19.96
CA LEU A 621 0.68 -21.23 20.92
C LEU A 621 2.18 -21.18 20.61
N GLY A 622 2.97 -20.84 21.61
CA GLY A 622 4.40 -20.72 21.38
C GLY A 622 5.24 -20.96 22.62
N PHE A 623 6.53 -20.98 22.40
CA PHE A 623 7.51 -21.04 23.48
C PHE A 623 8.73 -20.18 23.16
N THR A 624 9.36 -19.71 24.22
CA THR A 624 10.69 -19.12 24.16
C THR A 624 11.65 -20.00 24.92
N TRP A 625 12.76 -20.38 24.29
CA TRP A 625 13.81 -21.20 24.92
C TRP A 625 15.11 -20.40 25.03
N ASN A 626 15.48 -20.05 26.23
CA ASN A 626 16.79 -19.47 26.57
C ASN A 626 17.82 -20.59 26.62
N ILE A 627 18.38 -21.00 25.48
CA ILE A 627 19.35 -22.10 25.37
C ILE A 627 20.53 -21.84 26.31
N ASN A 628 21.05 -20.60 26.26
CA ASN A 628 22.06 -20.08 27.18
C ASN A 628 21.95 -18.54 27.21
N GLN A 629 22.85 -17.84 27.87
CA GLN A 629 22.87 -16.36 27.97
C GLN A 629 23.07 -15.68 26.64
N ALA A 630 23.59 -16.37 25.62
CA ALA A 630 23.87 -15.80 24.30
C ALA A 630 22.79 -16.14 23.25
N ILE A 631 21.98 -17.19 23.47
CA ILE A 631 21.06 -17.71 22.46
C ILE A 631 19.65 -17.82 23.03
N ASN A 632 18.74 -17.15 22.37
CA ASN A 632 17.30 -17.21 22.60
C ASN A 632 16.59 -17.69 21.32
N LEU A 633 15.68 -18.66 21.44
CA LEU A 633 14.84 -19.17 20.35
C LEU A 633 13.38 -19.03 20.74
N SER A 634 12.60 -18.42 19.88
CA SER A 634 11.14 -18.30 20.00
C SER A 634 10.47 -18.96 18.80
N VAL A 635 9.43 -19.75 19.05
CA VAL A 635 8.62 -20.38 18.00
C VAL A 635 7.15 -20.26 18.40
N ASP A 636 6.34 -19.78 17.48
CA ASP A 636 4.91 -19.58 17.66
C ASP A 636 4.13 -20.20 16.50
N TYR A 637 3.22 -21.11 16.79
CA TYR A 637 2.17 -21.57 15.89
C TYR A 637 0.98 -20.64 16.03
N TRP A 638 0.42 -20.23 14.90
CA TRP A 638 -0.78 -19.39 14.86
C TRP A 638 -1.79 -19.92 13.86
N ALA A 639 -3.08 -19.72 14.17
CA ALA A 639 -4.20 -20.08 13.29
C ALA A 639 -5.29 -19.01 13.40
N ILE A 640 -5.89 -18.68 12.29
CA ILE A 640 -6.97 -17.69 12.15
C ILE A 640 -8.07 -18.33 11.30
N ASN A 641 -9.26 -18.50 11.88
CA ASN A 641 -10.47 -18.89 11.17
C ASN A 641 -11.29 -17.63 10.94
N TYR A 642 -11.38 -17.19 9.69
CA TYR A 642 -12.01 -15.95 9.30
C TYR A 642 -13.35 -16.23 8.62
N LYS A 643 -14.39 -15.53 9.02
CA LYS A 643 -15.77 -15.66 8.52
C LYS A 643 -16.25 -14.30 8.03
N ASP A 644 -17.12 -14.33 7.04
CA ASP A 644 -17.70 -13.12 6.45
C ASP A 644 -16.62 -12.14 5.92
N ARG A 645 -15.50 -12.66 5.41
CA ARG A 645 -14.46 -11.86 4.79
C ARG A 645 -15.06 -11.04 3.65
N ILE A 646 -14.69 -9.78 3.51
CA ILE A 646 -15.26 -8.91 2.49
C ILE A 646 -14.42 -8.99 1.24
N GLU A 647 -15.07 -9.39 0.14
CA GLU A 647 -14.45 -9.58 -1.16
C GLU A 647 -15.22 -8.83 -2.25
N ALA A 648 -14.53 -8.51 -3.34
CA ALA A 648 -15.17 -8.04 -4.57
C ALA A 648 -15.53 -9.22 -5.46
N GLU A 649 -16.70 -9.20 -6.07
CA GLU A 649 -17.06 -10.20 -7.09
C GLU A 649 -16.06 -10.17 -8.25
N ASN A 650 -15.67 -11.35 -8.72
CA ASN A 650 -14.78 -11.45 -9.86
C ASN A 650 -15.60 -11.36 -11.17
N PRO A 651 -15.38 -10.35 -12.03
CA PRO A 651 -16.14 -10.16 -13.25
C PRO A 651 -16.00 -11.33 -14.23
N GLN A 652 -14.87 -12.05 -14.20
CA GLN A 652 -14.67 -13.22 -15.05
C GLN A 652 -15.54 -14.40 -14.60
N VAL A 653 -15.69 -14.59 -13.30
CA VAL A 653 -16.57 -15.65 -12.73
C VAL A 653 -18.02 -15.37 -13.11
N ILE A 654 -18.47 -14.10 -13.02
CA ILE A 654 -19.81 -13.70 -13.48
C ILE A 654 -20.02 -14.05 -14.95
N LEU A 655 -19.08 -13.69 -15.82
CA LEU A 655 -19.16 -13.96 -17.25
C LEU A 655 -19.14 -15.46 -17.57
N ASN A 656 -18.33 -16.25 -16.86
CA ASN A 656 -18.25 -17.69 -17.02
C ASN A 656 -19.56 -18.37 -16.59
N ALA A 657 -20.18 -17.88 -15.51
CA ALA A 657 -21.45 -18.41 -15.02
C ALA A 657 -22.62 -18.05 -15.94
N ASN A 658 -22.71 -16.79 -16.35
CA ASN A 658 -23.73 -16.31 -17.25
C ASN A 658 -23.30 -15.05 -18.01
N PRO A 659 -22.85 -15.16 -19.29
CA PRO A 659 -22.42 -14.01 -20.09
C PRO A 659 -23.55 -13.01 -20.43
N PHE A 660 -24.80 -13.33 -20.08
CA PHE A 660 -25.99 -12.49 -20.26
C PHE A 660 -26.67 -12.16 -18.92
N ALA A 661 -25.93 -12.22 -17.79
CA ALA A 661 -26.44 -11.82 -16.48
C ALA A 661 -26.90 -10.35 -16.48
N THR A 662 -27.74 -9.98 -15.52
CA THR A 662 -28.23 -8.58 -15.38
C THR A 662 -27.12 -7.58 -15.09
N SER A 663 -26.03 -8.05 -14.48
CA SER A 663 -24.80 -7.29 -14.22
C SER A 663 -23.91 -7.10 -15.45
N VAL A 664 -24.21 -7.79 -16.57
CA VAL A 664 -23.47 -7.71 -17.83
C VAL A 664 -24.18 -6.75 -18.79
N THR A 665 -23.49 -5.71 -19.23
CA THR A 665 -24.02 -4.76 -20.20
C THR A 665 -23.43 -5.01 -21.57
N ARG A 666 -24.30 -5.19 -22.57
CA ARG A 666 -23.92 -5.35 -23.99
C ARG A 666 -24.55 -4.28 -24.85
N ASN A 667 -23.88 -3.94 -25.95
CA ASN A 667 -24.45 -3.00 -26.93
C ASN A 667 -25.47 -3.69 -27.84
N GLN A 668 -26.03 -2.93 -28.79
CA GLN A 668 -27.02 -3.44 -29.76
C GLN A 668 -26.48 -4.54 -30.69
N PHE A 669 -25.17 -4.72 -30.77
CA PHE A 669 -24.51 -5.74 -31.58
C PHE A 669 -24.15 -6.99 -30.77
N GLY A 670 -24.48 -7.00 -29.46
CA GLY A 670 -24.16 -8.10 -28.56
C GLY A 670 -22.74 -8.04 -27.95
N GLU A 671 -21.96 -7.00 -28.26
CA GLU A 671 -20.59 -6.84 -27.74
C GLU A 671 -20.62 -6.41 -26.26
N LEU A 672 -19.73 -6.97 -25.48
CA LEU A 672 -19.57 -6.65 -24.08
C LEU A 672 -19.06 -5.22 -23.89
N ILE A 673 -19.76 -4.41 -23.09
CA ILE A 673 -19.39 -3.01 -22.79
C ILE A 673 -18.94 -2.86 -21.36
N ALA A 674 -19.66 -3.49 -20.41
CA ALA A 674 -19.38 -3.35 -19.00
C ALA A 674 -19.83 -4.59 -18.23
N VAL A 675 -19.18 -4.84 -17.09
CA VAL A 675 -19.61 -5.77 -16.06
C VAL A 675 -19.72 -5.01 -14.76
N SER A 676 -20.86 -5.14 -14.09
CA SER A 676 -21.04 -4.60 -12.72
C SER A 676 -20.76 -5.70 -11.71
N THR A 677 -19.92 -5.39 -10.74
CA THR A 677 -19.55 -6.23 -9.60
C THR A 677 -19.90 -5.50 -8.31
N SER A 678 -20.02 -6.22 -7.22
CA SER A 678 -20.29 -5.66 -5.90
C SER A 678 -19.40 -6.32 -4.86
N TYR A 679 -19.31 -5.72 -3.69
CA TYR A 679 -18.68 -6.37 -2.53
C TYR A 679 -19.68 -7.30 -1.85
N PHE A 680 -19.18 -8.39 -1.28
CA PHE A 680 -19.98 -9.36 -0.53
C PHE A 680 -19.18 -9.96 0.62
N ASN A 681 -19.86 -10.64 1.54
CA ASN A 681 -19.22 -11.37 2.63
C ASN A 681 -18.97 -12.82 2.21
N GLU A 682 -17.70 -13.20 2.10
CA GLU A 682 -17.28 -14.58 1.79
C GLU A 682 -17.40 -15.47 3.03
N GLU A 683 -17.85 -16.70 2.86
CA GLU A 683 -18.29 -17.54 3.97
C GLU A 683 -17.16 -17.91 4.94
N LYS A 684 -15.99 -18.29 4.43
CA LYS A 684 -14.92 -18.82 5.28
C LYS A 684 -13.54 -18.72 4.63
N THR A 685 -12.55 -18.30 5.42
CA THR A 685 -11.11 -18.36 5.10
C THR A 685 -10.35 -18.96 6.28
N GLU A 686 -9.50 -19.94 6.05
CA GLU A 686 -8.68 -20.57 7.08
C GLU A 686 -7.20 -20.33 6.82
N ILE A 687 -6.51 -19.79 7.82
CA ILE A 687 -5.10 -19.41 7.67
C ILE A 687 -4.32 -19.95 8.85
N ASN A 688 -3.17 -20.59 8.59
CA ASN A 688 -2.28 -21.00 9.67
C ASN A 688 -0.81 -21.03 9.25
N GLY A 689 0.07 -20.96 10.23
CA GLY A 689 1.49 -20.94 10.00
C GLY A 689 2.33 -20.98 11.27
N ILE A 690 3.63 -20.83 11.07
CA ILE A 690 4.63 -20.84 12.15
C ILE A 690 5.55 -19.63 11.98
N ASP A 691 5.72 -18.86 13.04
CA ASP A 691 6.75 -17.84 13.17
C ASP A 691 7.89 -18.37 14.03
N ALA A 692 9.13 -18.15 13.61
CA ALA A 692 10.32 -18.52 14.36
C ALA A 692 11.30 -17.35 14.40
N GLU A 693 11.87 -17.13 15.59
CA GLU A 693 12.86 -16.10 15.81
C GLU A 693 14.00 -16.65 16.67
N MET A 694 15.24 -16.47 16.22
CA MET A 694 16.44 -16.83 16.98
C MET A 694 17.34 -15.62 17.09
N ASN A 695 17.71 -15.27 18.29
CA ASN A 695 18.64 -14.19 18.61
C ASN A 695 19.90 -14.75 19.24
N PHE A 696 21.05 -14.31 18.76
CA PHE A 696 22.36 -14.62 19.29
C PHE A 696 23.10 -13.31 19.57
N PHE A 697 23.54 -13.15 20.80
CA PHE A 697 24.36 -12.01 21.21
C PHE A 697 25.59 -12.51 21.96
N LYS A 698 26.78 -12.00 21.59
CA LYS A 698 28.02 -12.38 22.22
C LYS A 698 29.05 -11.26 22.22
N ILE A 699 29.52 -10.89 23.39
CA ILE A 699 30.64 -9.97 23.59
C ILE A 699 31.93 -10.79 23.55
N THR A 700 32.91 -10.36 22.77
CA THR A 700 34.24 -11.00 22.66
C THR A 700 35.35 -9.91 22.62
N GLU A 701 36.61 -10.32 22.75
CA GLU A 701 37.76 -9.47 22.55
C GLU A 701 37.90 -8.93 21.10
N TYR A 702 37.21 -9.57 20.14
CA TYR A 702 37.17 -9.18 18.73
C TYR A 702 35.93 -8.33 18.40
N GLY A 703 35.21 -7.87 19.41
CA GLY A 703 34.00 -7.05 19.28
C GLY A 703 32.72 -7.81 19.65
N ASP A 704 31.60 -7.10 19.51
CA ASP A 704 30.26 -7.56 19.87
C ASP A 704 29.54 -8.06 18.62
N PHE A 705 29.01 -9.28 18.71
CA PHE A 705 28.23 -9.92 17.65
C PHE A 705 26.77 -10.00 18.07
N ASN A 706 25.90 -9.45 17.23
CA ASN A 706 24.46 -9.61 17.33
C ASN A 706 23.95 -10.23 16.04
N TYR A 707 23.30 -11.39 16.14
CA TYR A 707 22.74 -12.11 15.01
C TYR A 707 21.29 -12.50 15.28
N SER A 708 20.40 -12.10 14.40
CA SER A 708 18.98 -12.42 14.47
C SER A 708 18.53 -13.13 13.19
N ILE A 709 17.71 -14.17 13.36
CA ILE A 709 17.02 -14.89 12.29
C ILE A 709 15.53 -14.78 12.57
N LYS A 710 14.76 -14.30 11.60
CA LYS A 710 13.30 -14.21 11.68
C LYS A 710 12.71 -14.89 10.46
N ALA A 711 11.80 -15.84 10.68
CA ALA A 711 11.18 -16.64 9.64
C ALA A 711 9.68 -16.77 9.87
N THR A 712 8.93 -16.70 8.79
CA THR A 712 7.48 -17.00 8.75
C THR A 712 7.23 -18.05 7.69
N HIS A 713 6.63 -19.16 8.10
CA HIS A 713 6.19 -20.24 7.22
C HIS A 713 4.67 -20.32 7.22
N PHE A 714 4.07 -20.13 6.07
CA PHE A 714 2.64 -20.37 5.85
C PHE A 714 2.42 -21.86 5.59
N SER A 715 1.55 -22.47 6.37
CA SER A 715 1.15 -23.86 6.13
C SER A 715 -0.05 -23.94 5.21
N GLU A 716 -1.07 -23.13 5.51
CA GLU A 716 -2.31 -23.07 4.75
C GLU A 716 -2.87 -21.65 4.70
N PHE A 717 -3.49 -21.33 3.58
CA PHE A 717 -4.36 -20.17 3.37
C PHE A 717 -5.48 -20.66 2.44
N LEU A 718 -6.57 -21.12 3.03
CA LEU A 718 -7.69 -21.75 2.32
C LEU A 718 -8.78 -20.69 2.10
N THR A 719 -9.14 -20.49 0.83
CA THR A 719 -10.30 -19.67 0.43
C THR A 719 -11.18 -20.47 -0.52
N PRO A 720 -12.47 -20.14 -0.67
CA PRO A 720 -13.29 -20.67 -1.74
C PRO A 720 -12.68 -20.44 -3.12
N GLU A 721 -12.91 -21.35 -4.06
CA GLU A 721 -12.36 -21.26 -5.42
C GLU A 721 -12.99 -20.12 -6.23
N ASP A 722 -14.32 -20.04 -6.16
CA ASP A 722 -15.13 -19.07 -6.90
C ASP A 722 -16.02 -18.29 -5.92
N SER A 723 -15.87 -16.99 -5.90
CA SER A 723 -16.61 -16.10 -4.99
C SER A 723 -17.56 -15.21 -5.80
N ILE A 724 -18.85 -15.53 -5.77
CA ILE A 724 -19.94 -14.69 -6.30
C ILE A 724 -21.07 -14.57 -5.27
N SER A 725 -21.73 -13.41 -5.24
CA SER A 725 -22.71 -13.05 -4.20
C SER A 725 -24.06 -13.76 -4.30
N GLU A 726 -24.42 -14.38 -5.43
CA GLU A 726 -25.74 -14.97 -5.63
C GLU A 726 -25.71 -16.33 -6.34
N GLY A 727 -26.38 -17.31 -5.71
CA GLY A 727 -27.08 -18.39 -6.40
C GLY A 727 -26.34 -19.68 -6.67
N MET A 728 -25.18 -19.94 -6.11
CA MET A 728 -24.57 -21.28 -6.12
C MET A 728 -24.54 -21.89 -4.72
N GLU A 729 -25.55 -22.70 -4.39
CA GLU A 729 -25.47 -23.73 -3.33
C GLU A 729 -24.58 -24.91 -3.77
N ALA A 730 -23.43 -24.67 -4.38
CA ALA A 730 -22.42 -25.69 -4.51
C ALA A 730 -21.50 -25.56 -3.32
N GLU A 731 -21.19 -26.65 -2.60
CA GLU A 731 -20.10 -26.68 -1.64
C GLU A 731 -18.88 -26.10 -2.34
N SER A 732 -18.49 -24.88 -1.97
CA SER A 732 -17.37 -24.18 -2.58
C SER A 732 -16.09 -24.97 -2.29
N ILE A 733 -15.39 -25.34 -3.35
CA ILE A 733 -14.12 -26.06 -3.23
C ILE A 733 -13.13 -25.09 -2.58
N MET A 734 -12.56 -25.49 -1.44
CA MET A 734 -11.53 -24.72 -0.76
C MET A 734 -10.17 -24.91 -1.45
N VAL A 735 -9.53 -23.83 -1.84
CA VAL A 735 -8.23 -23.81 -2.52
C VAL A 735 -7.15 -23.23 -1.61
N ASN A 736 -6.04 -23.95 -1.49
CA ASN A 736 -4.88 -23.44 -0.77
C ASN A 736 -4.11 -22.43 -1.65
N ARG A 737 -4.01 -21.20 -1.18
CA ARG A 737 -3.35 -20.07 -1.85
C ARG A 737 -1.86 -19.96 -1.57
N VAL A 738 -1.32 -20.73 -0.63
CA VAL A 738 0.11 -20.71 -0.26
C VAL A 738 0.99 -21.24 -1.39
N GLY A 739 2.09 -20.57 -1.65
CA GLY A 739 3.03 -20.91 -2.71
C GLY A 739 2.54 -20.55 -4.11
N LYS A 740 1.61 -19.61 -4.22
CA LYS A 740 0.99 -19.18 -5.47
C LYS A 740 1.04 -17.66 -5.66
N PHE A 741 0.93 -17.20 -6.92
CA PHE A 741 0.80 -15.80 -7.28
C PHE A 741 -0.60 -15.26 -7.00
N ASN A 742 -1.62 -16.13 -7.09
CA ASN A 742 -3.03 -15.81 -6.80
C ASN A 742 -3.61 -14.69 -7.69
N TYR A 743 -3.22 -14.66 -8.96
CA TYR A 743 -3.65 -13.62 -9.89
C TYR A 743 -5.16 -13.44 -9.99
N ASP A 744 -5.90 -14.56 -10.13
CA ASP A 744 -7.36 -14.56 -10.31
C ASP A 744 -8.10 -14.64 -8.95
N ALA A 745 -7.39 -14.62 -7.83
CA ALA A 745 -7.97 -14.64 -6.50
C ALA A 745 -7.84 -13.26 -5.85
N ASN A 746 -8.79 -12.89 -5.00
CA ASN A 746 -8.74 -11.65 -4.23
C ASN A 746 -7.77 -11.79 -3.04
N THR A 747 -6.56 -12.27 -3.32
CA THR A 747 -5.50 -12.41 -2.32
C THR A 747 -4.15 -12.18 -2.98
N HIS A 748 -3.19 -11.66 -2.20
CA HIS A 748 -1.86 -11.36 -2.72
C HIS A 748 -1.02 -12.62 -2.88
N SER A 749 0.13 -12.49 -3.56
CA SER A 749 1.14 -13.54 -3.62
C SER A 749 1.54 -14.00 -2.23
N LEU A 750 1.52 -15.30 -2.00
CA LEU A 750 1.82 -15.92 -0.71
C LEU A 750 3.00 -16.89 -0.81
N PRO A 751 4.25 -16.42 -0.83
CA PRO A 751 5.42 -17.28 -0.72
C PRO A 751 5.34 -18.11 0.56
N LYS A 752 5.60 -19.43 0.46
CA LYS A 752 5.46 -20.34 1.58
C LYS A 752 6.40 -20.04 2.75
N LEU A 753 7.62 -19.60 2.45
CA LEU A 753 8.64 -19.24 3.43
C LEU A 753 9.23 -17.87 3.11
N ARG A 754 9.27 -17.02 4.12
CA ARG A 754 10.05 -15.78 4.14
C ARG A 754 11.01 -15.83 5.32
N LEU A 755 12.26 -15.45 5.08
CA LEU A 755 13.30 -15.46 6.10
C LEU A 755 14.15 -14.20 5.98
N ASN A 756 14.39 -13.55 7.11
CA ASN A 756 15.28 -12.40 7.21
C ASN A 756 16.33 -12.68 8.28
N THR A 757 17.58 -12.35 8.01
CA THR A 757 18.67 -12.45 8.98
C THR A 757 19.39 -11.12 9.10
N PHE A 758 19.78 -10.77 10.31
CA PHE A 758 20.49 -9.55 10.63
C PHE A 758 21.74 -9.92 11.42
N LEU A 759 22.91 -9.67 10.87
CA LEU A 759 24.19 -9.79 11.57
C LEU A 759 24.76 -8.39 11.75
N SER A 760 25.06 -8.02 12.97
CA SER A 760 25.82 -6.82 13.32
C SER A 760 27.07 -7.22 14.07
N TRP A 761 28.20 -6.69 13.64
CA TRP A 761 29.50 -6.80 14.33
C TRP A 761 30.02 -5.41 14.66
N THR A 762 30.17 -5.16 15.95
CA THR A 762 30.63 -3.87 16.48
C THR A 762 32.01 -4.04 17.10
N ILE A 763 32.98 -3.27 16.65
CA ILE A 763 34.33 -3.20 17.23
C ILE A 763 34.73 -1.74 17.34
N ASP A 764 34.97 -1.29 18.56
CA ASP A 764 35.24 0.11 18.89
C ASP A 764 34.18 1.05 18.24
N ASP A 765 34.63 1.99 17.41
CA ASP A 765 33.80 2.95 16.69
C ASP A 765 33.29 2.44 15.33
N LEU A 766 33.48 1.17 15.00
CA LEU A 766 33.12 0.58 13.72
C LEU A 766 31.98 -0.44 13.89
N VAL A 767 30.95 -0.30 13.10
CA VAL A 767 29.86 -1.28 13.03
C VAL A 767 29.72 -1.78 11.59
N MET A 768 29.73 -3.11 11.42
CA MET A 768 29.49 -3.75 10.16
C MET A 768 28.20 -4.56 10.22
N GLY A 769 27.39 -4.48 9.18
CA GLY A 769 26.10 -5.16 9.06
C GLY A 769 26.03 -6.04 7.83
N LEU A 770 25.37 -7.20 7.99
CA LEU A 770 24.94 -8.07 6.89
C LEU A 770 23.48 -8.45 7.12
N ASN A 771 22.61 -8.00 6.22
CA ASN A 771 21.23 -8.44 6.19
C ASN A 771 21.04 -9.42 5.03
N THR A 772 20.31 -10.50 5.27
CA THR A 772 19.98 -11.46 4.22
C THR A 772 18.47 -11.67 4.20
N ARG A 773 17.86 -11.49 3.02
CA ARG A 773 16.42 -11.71 2.80
C ARG A 773 16.23 -12.86 1.83
N TYR A 774 15.43 -13.83 2.23
CA TYR A 774 15.03 -14.97 1.41
C TYR A 774 13.51 -15.02 1.28
N ILE A 775 13.06 -15.15 0.05
CA ILE A 775 11.66 -15.39 -0.31
C ILE A 775 11.63 -16.66 -1.14
N GLU A 776 10.85 -17.65 -0.69
CA GLU A 776 10.66 -18.90 -1.43
C GLU A 776 9.95 -18.65 -2.75
N GLY A 777 10.29 -19.41 -3.78
CA GLY A 777 9.63 -19.35 -5.07
C GLY A 777 8.18 -19.86 -5.00
N TYR A 778 7.35 -19.40 -5.91
CA TYR A 778 5.93 -19.73 -5.96
C TYR A 778 5.44 -19.93 -7.40
N SER A 779 4.32 -20.63 -7.55
CA SER A 779 3.74 -20.91 -8.87
C SER A 779 2.92 -19.71 -9.39
N ASN A 780 2.94 -19.57 -10.72
CA ASN A 780 1.95 -18.78 -11.45
C ASN A 780 0.94 -19.75 -12.07
N GLU A 781 -0.31 -19.62 -11.70
CA GLU A 781 -1.39 -20.52 -12.13
C GLU A 781 -1.83 -20.24 -13.57
N ARG A 782 -1.44 -19.12 -14.14
CA ARG A 782 -1.82 -18.70 -15.49
C ARG A 782 -1.09 -19.51 -16.56
N GLN A 783 -1.80 -19.81 -17.62
CA GLN A 783 -1.21 -20.49 -18.78
C GLN A 783 -0.24 -19.58 -19.52
N ILE A 784 0.96 -20.06 -19.76
CA ILE A 784 2.02 -19.32 -20.45
C ILE A 784 2.03 -19.75 -21.93
N PRO A 785 1.80 -18.83 -22.89
CA PRO A 785 1.91 -19.11 -24.32
C PRO A 785 3.35 -19.43 -24.70
N SER A 786 3.51 -20.21 -25.78
CA SER A 786 4.83 -20.61 -26.29
C SER A 786 5.75 -19.42 -26.61
N THR A 787 5.18 -18.30 -27.04
CA THR A 787 5.92 -17.04 -27.29
C THR A 787 6.53 -16.48 -26.02
N ALA A 788 5.83 -16.49 -24.91
CA ALA A 788 6.36 -16.03 -23.62
C ALA A 788 7.42 -17.00 -23.06
N ILE A 789 7.27 -18.32 -23.31
CA ILE A 789 8.30 -19.31 -22.94
C ILE A 789 9.62 -19.03 -23.66
N ILE A 790 9.56 -18.67 -24.96
CA ILE A 790 10.74 -18.30 -25.76
C ILE A 790 11.42 -17.06 -25.16
N LEU A 791 10.66 -16.12 -24.61
CA LEU A 791 11.16 -14.93 -23.92
C LEU A 791 11.73 -15.23 -22.52
N GLY A 792 11.65 -16.46 -22.05
CA GLY A 792 12.22 -16.92 -20.79
C GLY A 792 11.26 -16.89 -19.60
N TYR A 793 9.97 -16.70 -19.82
CA TYR A 793 8.94 -16.81 -18.79
C TYR A 793 8.65 -18.27 -18.44
N THR A 794 8.34 -18.50 -17.18
CA THR A 794 7.93 -19.81 -16.66
C THR A 794 6.71 -19.65 -15.76
N ASN A 795 5.98 -20.72 -15.52
CA ASN A 795 4.88 -20.73 -14.57
C ASN A 795 5.36 -20.92 -13.11
N TYR A 796 6.64 -20.59 -12.85
CA TYR A 796 7.22 -20.63 -11.53
C TYR A 796 8.11 -19.41 -11.31
N VAL A 797 7.77 -18.60 -10.31
CA VAL A 797 8.56 -17.47 -9.85
C VAL A 797 9.69 -18.01 -8.98
N LYS A 798 10.92 -17.81 -9.41
CA LYS A 798 12.11 -18.35 -8.71
C LYS A 798 12.28 -17.71 -7.34
N SER A 799 12.84 -18.47 -6.41
CA SER A 799 13.21 -17.94 -5.10
C SER A 799 14.16 -16.73 -5.21
N PHE A 800 13.99 -15.81 -4.29
CA PHE A 800 14.72 -14.56 -4.26
C PHE A 800 15.56 -14.48 -2.98
N LEU A 801 16.89 -14.50 -3.15
CA LEU A 801 17.86 -14.38 -2.08
C LEU A 801 18.73 -13.16 -2.35
N VAL A 802 18.74 -12.21 -1.42
CA VAL A 802 19.55 -10.99 -1.49
C VAL A 802 20.31 -10.74 -0.20
N HIS A 803 21.47 -10.10 -0.34
CA HIS A 803 22.33 -9.73 0.76
C HIS A 803 22.59 -8.23 0.72
N ASP A 804 22.45 -7.58 1.87
CA ASP A 804 22.70 -6.17 2.05
C ASP A 804 23.88 -6.01 3.02
N PHE A 805 24.91 -5.28 2.61
CA PHE A 805 26.09 -4.98 3.44
C PHE A 805 26.05 -3.53 3.89
N SER A 806 26.48 -3.29 5.11
CA SER A 806 26.64 -1.94 5.63
C SER A 806 27.89 -1.83 6.49
N ILE A 807 28.50 -0.65 6.47
CA ILE A 807 29.57 -0.26 7.36
C ILE A 807 29.29 1.15 7.83
N LYS A 808 29.46 1.42 9.11
CA LYS A 808 29.37 2.73 9.71
C LYS A 808 30.49 2.95 10.70
N LYS A 809 30.98 4.18 10.75
CA LYS A 809 32.02 4.59 11.66
C LYS A 809 31.61 5.83 12.43
N TYR A 810 31.83 5.79 13.73
CA TYR A 810 31.59 6.91 14.63
C TYR A 810 32.87 7.73 14.81
N PHE A 811 32.72 9.05 14.84
CA PHE A 811 33.77 10.01 15.12
C PHE A 811 33.30 10.88 16.27
N ASN A 812 34.02 10.82 17.40
CA ASN A 812 33.69 11.57 18.61
C ASN A 812 34.43 12.89 18.62
N PHE A 813 33.73 13.99 18.83
CA PHE A 813 34.22 15.34 18.95
C PHE A 813 33.86 15.91 20.32
N SER A 814 34.51 16.99 20.74
CA SER A 814 34.16 17.67 22.01
C SER A 814 32.73 18.25 22.03
N SER A 815 32.16 18.50 20.87
CA SER A 815 30.79 19.06 20.70
C SER A 815 29.72 18.06 20.29
N GLY A 816 30.05 16.79 20.12
CA GLY A 816 29.10 15.77 19.67
C GLY A 816 29.73 14.59 18.95
N GLN A 817 28.94 13.83 18.28
CA GLN A 817 29.34 12.63 17.54
C GLN A 817 28.87 12.71 16.09
N MET A 818 29.70 12.27 15.15
CA MET A 818 29.34 12.09 13.75
C MET A 818 29.40 10.60 13.40
N GLU A 819 28.37 10.10 12.76
CA GLU A 819 28.34 8.80 12.10
C GLU A 819 28.47 9.00 10.58
N ILE A 820 29.34 8.24 9.94
CA ILE A 820 29.40 8.11 8.48
C ILE A 820 29.09 6.64 8.15
N GLY A 821 28.13 6.43 7.25
CA GLY A 821 27.69 5.12 6.82
C GLY A 821 27.75 4.92 5.32
N ILE A 822 28.16 3.73 4.92
CA ILE A 822 28.08 3.23 3.54
C ILE A 822 27.28 1.93 3.58
N GLY A 823 26.31 1.79 2.68
CA GLY A 823 25.53 0.56 2.51
C GLY A 823 25.47 0.13 1.06
N ILE A 824 25.36 -1.16 0.84
CA ILE A 824 25.10 -1.75 -0.46
C ILE A 824 23.91 -2.70 -0.28
N ILE A 825 22.73 -2.27 -0.72
CA ILE A 825 21.51 -3.07 -0.69
C ILE A 825 21.48 -3.92 -1.95
N ASN A 826 21.11 -5.19 -1.82
CA ASN A 826 21.15 -6.18 -2.90
C ASN A 826 22.54 -6.21 -3.58
N ALA A 827 23.56 -6.51 -2.80
CA ALA A 827 24.96 -6.38 -3.18
C ALA A 827 25.36 -7.16 -4.45
N PHE A 828 24.68 -8.26 -4.72
CA PHE A 828 24.93 -9.08 -5.90
C PHE A 828 24.05 -8.73 -7.11
N ASP A 829 23.33 -7.60 -7.04
CA ASP A 829 22.45 -7.07 -8.10
C ASP A 829 21.43 -8.11 -8.61
N LYS A 830 20.85 -8.88 -7.69
CA LYS A 830 19.83 -9.86 -8.01
C LYS A 830 18.61 -9.14 -8.59
N LYS A 831 18.22 -9.49 -9.81
CA LYS A 831 17.03 -8.93 -10.45
C LYS A 831 15.76 -9.58 -9.91
N ALA A 832 14.67 -8.82 -9.89
CA ALA A 832 13.35 -9.36 -9.58
C ALA A 832 13.03 -10.53 -10.54
N PRO A 833 12.50 -11.66 -10.04
CA PRO A 833 12.11 -12.78 -10.90
C PRO A 833 11.03 -12.37 -11.88
N LEU A 834 11.10 -12.91 -13.10
CA LEU A 834 10.09 -12.66 -14.11
C LEU A 834 8.80 -13.41 -13.77
N LEU A 835 7.70 -12.73 -13.99
CA LEU A 835 6.34 -13.23 -13.82
C LEU A 835 5.54 -12.91 -15.07
N TYR A 836 4.99 -13.93 -15.72
CA TYR A 836 4.13 -13.75 -16.88
C TYR A 836 2.76 -13.22 -16.48
N ASP A 837 2.29 -12.23 -17.24
CA ASP A 837 0.94 -11.70 -17.14
C ASP A 837 0.61 -11.13 -15.72
N ALA A 838 1.60 -10.53 -15.11
CA ALA A 838 1.37 -9.72 -13.91
C ALA A 838 0.54 -8.47 -14.26
N PRO A 839 -0.25 -7.95 -13.32
CA PRO A 839 -1.14 -6.80 -13.60
C PRO A 839 -0.38 -5.57 -14.05
N ASP A 840 0.83 -5.38 -13.52
CA ASP A 840 1.61 -4.17 -13.73
C ASP A 840 2.76 -4.38 -14.73
N PHE A 841 3.83 -4.97 -14.22
CA PHE A 841 5.04 -5.24 -14.97
C PHE A 841 5.31 -6.74 -15.01
N SER A 842 6.31 -7.16 -15.76
CA SER A 842 6.68 -8.59 -15.85
C SER A 842 7.37 -9.12 -14.58
N PHE A 843 6.98 -8.65 -13.39
CA PHE A 843 7.43 -9.12 -12.08
C PHE A 843 6.37 -8.80 -11.01
N ASP A 844 6.47 -9.41 -9.85
CA ASP A 844 5.56 -9.17 -8.74
C ASP A 844 5.96 -7.90 -7.96
N THR A 845 5.21 -6.82 -8.17
CA THR A 845 5.48 -5.49 -7.61
C THR A 845 5.25 -5.40 -6.11
N ARG A 846 4.43 -6.28 -5.52
CA ARG A 846 4.16 -6.33 -4.07
C ARG A 846 5.21 -7.12 -3.29
N VAL A 847 6.07 -7.88 -3.98
CA VAL A 847 7.08 -8.76 -3.36
C VAL A 847 8.50 -8.31 -3.66
N HIS A 848 8.76 -7.81 -4.87
CA HIS A 848 10.11 -7.57 -5.36
C HIS A 848 10.36 -6.10 -5.70
N ASP A 849 11.59 -5.63 -5.41
CA ASP A 849 12.06 -4.30 -5.75
C ASP A 849 12.73 -4.32 -7.14
N PRO A 850 12.28 -3.50 -8.11
CA PRO A 850 12.83 -3.49 -9.45
C PRO A 850 14.20 -2.81 -9.58
N ARG A 851 14.62 -2.02 -8.58
CA ARG A 851 15.81 -1.16 -8.64
C ARG A 851 17.13 -1.92 -8.74
N GLY A 852 17.16 -3.21 -8.32
CA GLY A 852 18.38 -3.98 -8.25
C GLY A 852 19.30 -3.52 -7.12
N ARG A 853 20.61 -3.39 -7.38
CA ARG A 853 21.59 -2.96 -6.38
C ARG A 853 21.52 -1.45 -6.14
N LEU A 854 21.42 -1.06 -4.85
CA LEU A 854 21.47 0.32 -4.38
C LEU A 854 22.75 0.55 -3.58
N ILE A 855 23.37 1.69 -3.80
CA ILE A 855 24.49 2.20 -2.97
C ILE A 855 23.92 3.31 -2.09
N ASN A 856 24.05 3.13 -0.78
CA ASN A 856 23.64 4.11 0.23
C ASN A 856 24.85 4.82 0.81
N LEU A 857 24.75 6.12 0.92
CA LEU A 857 25.68 6.97 1.68
C LEU A 857 24.88 7.73 2.73
N SER A 858 25.36 7.73 3.96
CA SER A 858 24.69 8.46 5.05
C SER A 858 25.71 9.19 5.94
N ALA A 859 25.29 10.31 6.48
CA ALA A 859 25.99 11.01 7.53
C ALA A 859 24.98 11.48 8.57
N GLU A 860 25.29 11.28 9.85
CA GLU A 860 24.48 11.74 10.97
C GLU A 860 25.37 12.50 11.96
N PHE A 861 24.87 13.61 12.46
CA PHE A 861 25.53 14.45 13.45
C PHE A 861 24.63 14.57 14.67
N ASN A 862 25.15 14.20 15.84
CA ASN A 862 24.48 14.29 17.13
C ASN A 862 25.23 15.33 17.98
N PHE A 863 24.52 16.37 18.46
CA PHE A 863 25.08 17.49 19.25
C PHE A 863 24.46 17.52 20.63
#